data_bfd185505d14e378d9e2a09194eb3949
#
_entry.id   bfd185505d14e378d9e2a09194eb3949
#
_cell.length_a   1.000
_cell.length_b   1.000
_cell.length_c   1.000
_cell.angle_alpha   90.00
_cell.angle_beta   90.00
_cell.angle_gamma   90.00
#
_symmetry.space_group_name_H-M   'P 1'
#
loop_
_entity.id
_entity.type
_entity.pdbx_description
1 polymer ?
#
loop_
_entity_poly.entity_id
_entity_poly.type
_entity_poly.pdbx_seq_one_letter_code
_entity_poly.pdbx_strand_id
1 'polypeptide(L)'
;MLRILSVHCERGEPKLAQFIHRMKPVFISVFCLWFSLAANAELTLKEIRTASKDVLVAYFQSNVIISNEVNTAELAAWRLNGQPVKAISKFVTEADACDHHIYLQVPVLVNGTSYTLRTPHGERTFVFNEERTFCESIKSNQSGYSALSRVRYANFAIWLGDGGSRQISGDLPSYKVIKQADGKTIARGKLQSIGEDASSGDFVYRIDLSAVPEGGPYKIAVQGYGCSHPFGVGAEFSRRLGFVSFRSLYHQRCGCPIAEPYAWNIKTNPCHTTVWQVNGPIGEARLIVTGNEPTFTAFGGYHDAGDADRRTYHMDVPVTLMTTYEAFPQMFTDDQFNIPDKFDENYHIVGKGNGIPDILDEAMWGTMFWEYMQETNGQVHWGTETKGYSPFTTYEKDSTRFGTEVLDPRSASFASGMFMHMARLIKPYNAARSQELQKHAEAAFAAAGGDVRLTHKLYFAVEKYLLTGDEAAHQLVKDLSTNASGYANTYNGAPESFAGNGWLASYFFSYIVARDRPTDPLVVDRFKAAIRAAAEKEIEYLAGNAYPVGTPPNLRWWGSNTAQGQYAYPCLLQWSLTREQKYIDAASQLMDYVQGLNPLGKCYMTGLGFNRVHNPHDRESAYTKRQGWGPRPGILVFGPGGTGRGVSIPAVGGLARERKYIDNLGSIQWSEFTVYQSLCFPSAVYPVLGQGGKYDDAHDPFSMPQK
;
A
#
# COMPACT_ATOMS: atom_id res chain seq x y z
N MET A 1 -4.33 16.96 -26.91
CA MET A 1 -4.59 18.24 -27.56
C MET A 1 -5.19 18.10 -28.96
N LEU A 2 -4.63 17.36 -29.88
CA LEU A 2 -5.21 17.13 -31.22
C LEU A 2 -6.62 16.47 -31.22
N ARG A 3 -6.93 15.56 -30.28
CA ARG A 3 -8.29 14.99 -30.12
C ARG A 3 -9.29 15.95 -29.49
N ILE A 4 -8.85 16.95 -28.73
CA ILE A 4 -9.73 18.00 -28.16
C ILE A 4 -10.12 19.00 -29.26
N LEU A 5 -9.25 19.24 -30.22
CA LEU A 5 -9.53 20.11 -31.34
C LEU A 5 -10.51 19.47 -32.38
N SER A 6 -10.51 18.15 -32.51
CA SER A 6 -11.45 17.46 -33.43
C SER A 6 -12.90 17.40 -32.90
N VAL A 7 -13.12 17.44 -31.61
CA VAL A 7 -14.47 17.41 -31.00
C VAL A 7 -15.13 18.79 -31.01
N HIS A 8 -14.36 19.90 -31.14
CA HIS A 8 -14.90 21.25 -31.18
C HIS A 8 -15.19 21.77 -32.58
N CYS A 9 -14.74 21.07 -33.63
CA CYS A 9 -14.98 21.47 -35.02
C CYS A 9 -16.36 21.08 -35.55
N GLU A 10 -17.10 20.19 -34.87
CA GLU A 10 -18.44 19.72 -35.29
C GLU A 10 -19.61 20.59 -34.75
N ARG A 11 -19.33 21.63 -33.95
CA ARG A 11 -20.37 22.57 -33.49
C ARG A 11 -20.01 24.00 -33.88
N GLY A 12 -20.27 24.29 -35.10
CA GLY A 12 -20.34 25.57 -35.82
C GLY A 12 -20.27 26.90 -35.07
N GLU A 13 -19.16 27.23 -34.43
CA GLU A 13 -18.92 28.55 -33.89
C GLU A 13 -17.78 29.29 -34.63
N PRO A 14 -18.05 30.50 -35.22
CA PRO A 14 -17.12 31.21 -36.11
C PRO A 14 -15.98 32.00 -35.40
N LYS A 15 -15.77 31.85 -34.08
CA LYS A 15 -14.81 32.64 -33.31
C LYS A 15 -13.36 32.15 -33.33
N LEU A 16 -13.12 30.90 -33.71
CA LEU A 16 -11.77 30.33 -33.70
C LEU A 16 -10.91 30.73 -34.89
N ALA A 17 -11.54 30.92 -36.04
CA ALA A 17 -10.84 31.35 -37.27
C ALA A 17 -10.26 32.77 -37.21
N GLN A 18 -10.87 33.67 -36.41
CA GLN A 18 -10.38 35.06 -36.25
C GLN A 18 -9.20 35.14 -35.25
N PHE A 19 -9.03 34.15 -34.38
CA PHE A 19 -7.93 34.11 -33.40
C PHE A 19 -6.60 33.71 -34.06
N ILE A 20 -6.64 32.81 -35.04
CA ILE A 20 -5.45 32.32 -35.73
C ILE A 20 -4.89 33.40 -36.70
N HIS A 21 -5.73 34.26 -37.23
CA HIS A 21 -5.31 35.30 -38.19
C HIS A 21 -4.62 36.51 -37.55
N ARG A 22 -4.63 36.65 -36.22
CA ARG A 22 -3.99 37.76 -35.50
C ARG A 22 -2.68 37.40 -34.79
N MET A 23 -2.21 36.17 -34.87
CA MET A 23 -0.91 35.79 -34.31
C MET A 23 0.22 36.25 -35.23
N LYS A 24 1.09 37.13 -34.73
CA LYS A 24 2.27 37.57 -35.45
C LYS A 24 3.20 36.37 -35.78
N PRO A 25 3.90 36.39 -36.93
CA PRO A 25 4.74 35.26 -37.38
C PRO A 25 5.82 34.83 -36.37
N VAL A 26 6.22 35.72 -35.44
CA VAL A 26 7.17 35.41 -34.37
C VAL A 26 6.62 34.35 -33.37
N PHE A 27 5.28 34.34 -33.12
CA PHE A 27 4.69 33.38 -32.22
C PHE A 27 4.59 31.97 -32.83
N ILE A 28 4.41 31.87 -34.13
CA ILE A 28 4.38 30.59 -34.84
C ILE A 28 5.79 29.96 -34.86
N SER A 29 6.83 30.77 -35.02
CA SER A 29 8.22 30.30 -34.99
C SER A 29 8.65 29.82 -33.58
N VAL A 30 8.21 30.47 -32.52
CA VAL A 30 8.47 30.06 -31.13
C VAL A 30 7.69 28.77 -30.78
N PHE A 31 6.45 28.64 -31.30
CA PHE A 31 5.63 27.45 -31.09
C PHE A 31 6.19 26.23 -31.86
N CYS A 32 6.70 26.44 -33.09
CA CYS A 32 7.41 25.41 -33.86
C CYS A 32 8.77 25.06 -33.26
N LEU A 33 9.52 26.04 -32.67
CA LEU A 33 10.76 25.72 -31.94
C LEU A 33 10.50 24.96 -30.64
N TRP A 34 9.40 25.21 -29.95
CA TRP A 34 9.03 24.42 -28.77
C TRP A 34 8.65 22.98 -29.13
N PHE A 35 8.00 22.74 -30.28
CA PHE A 35 7.71 21.40 -30.78
C PHE A 35 8.96 20.69 -31.33
N SER A 36 9.94 21.41 -31.84
CA SER A 36 11.19 20.82 -32.35
C SER A 36 12.18 20.49 -31.22
N LEU A 37 12.08 21.11 -30.03
CA LEU A 37 12.86 20.76 -28.85
C LEU A 37 12.29 19.56 -28.07
N ALA A 38 11.03 19.18 -28.33
CA ALA A 38 10.42 17.99 -27.76
C ALA A 38 10.73 16.70 -28.56
N ALA A 39 11.49 16.77 -29.64
CA ALA A 39 11.60 15.70 -30.64
C ALA A 39 12.80 14.76 -30.50
N ASN A 40 13.60 14.86 -29.46
CA ASN A 40 14.70 13.91 -29.22
C ASN A 40 14.54 13.19 -27.87
N ALA A 41 13.47 12.43 -27.72
CA ALA A 41 13.38 11.44 -26.66
C ALA A 41 14.26 10.25 -27.00
N GLU A 42 15.40 10.18 -26.35
CA GLU A 42 16.35 9.10 -26.53
C GLU A 42 15.82 7.82 -25.89
N LEU A 43 15.56 6.80 -26.72
CA LEU A 43 15.31 5.43 -26.30
C LEU A 43 16.62 4.84 -25.81
N THR A 44 16.74 4.62 -24.50
CA THR A 44 17.97 4.11 -23.90
C THR A 44 17.82 2.66 -23.50
N LEU A 45 18.70 1.78 -24.02
CA LEU A 45 18.85 0.41 -23.52
C LEU A 45 19.46 0.47 -22.12
N LYS A 46 18.65 0.27 -21.09
CA LYS A 46 19.07 0.33 -19.68
C LYS A 46 19.78 -0.94 -19.24
N GLU A 47 19.22 -2.10 -19.59
CA GLU A 47 19.69 -3.37 -19.06
C GLU A 47 19.41 -4.51 -20.04
N ILE A 48 20.26 -5.55 -20.00
CA ILE A 48 20.01 -6.84 -20.63
C ILE A 48 19.73 -7.82 -19.50
N ARG A 49 18.57 -8.46 -19.53
CA ARG A 49 18.05 -9.41 -18.56
C ARG A 49 17.72 -10.73 -19.25
N THR A 50 17.22 -11.68 -18.49
CA THR A 50 16.65 -12.91 -19.02
C THR A 50 15.21 -13.10 -18.55
N ALA A 51 14.41 -13.82 -19.31
CA ALA A 51 13.11 -14.36 -18.88
C ALA A 51 13.12 -15.90 -18.95
N SER A 52 14.00 -16.50 -19.78
CA SER A 52 14.19 -17.95 -19.90
C SER A 52 15.63 -18.25 -20.31
N LYS A 53 16.02 -19.53 -20.27
CA LYS A 53 17.34 -19.99 -20.74
C LYS A 53 17.63 -19.65 -22.22
N ASP A 54 16.58 -19.38 -22.99
CA ASP A 54 16.60 -19.09 -24.43
C ASP A 54 15.82 -17.80 -24.77
N VAL A 55 15.56 -16.93 -23.74
CA VAL A 55 14.93 -15.62 -23.96
C VAL A 55 15.71 -14.55 -23.19
N LEU A 56 16.30 -13.63 -23.96
CA LEU A 56 16.84 -12.37 -23.43
C LEU A 56 15.73 -11.32 -23.33
N VAL A 57 15.89 -10.42 -22.40
CA VAL A 57 15.06 -9.21 -22.29
C VAL A 57 15.94 -8.00 -22.51
N ALA A 58 15.70 -7.27 -23.60
CA ALA A 58 16.27 -5.95 -23.79
C ALA A 58 15.32 -4.94 -23.14
N TYR A 59 15.75 -4.38 -21.99
CA TYR A 59 14.95 -3.42 -21.24
C TYR A 59 15.32 -1.99 -21.63
N PHE A 60 14.34 -1.26 -22.18
CA PHE A 60 14.49 0.14 -22.55
C PHE A 60 13.59 1.04 -21.72
N GLN A 61 14.03 2.27 -21.55
CA GLN A 61 13.20 3.36 -21.03
C GLN A 61 13.23 4.55 -21.98
N SER A 62 12.11 5.22 -22.07
CA SER A 62 11.95 6.46 -22.80
C SER A 62 11.47 7.56 -21.86
N ASN A 63 12.01 8.78 -22.01
CA ASN A 63 11.65 9.93 -21.17
C ASN A 63 10.34 10.61 -21.61
N VAL A 64 9.64 10.09 -22.61
CA VAL A 64 8.45 10.71 -23.20
C VAL A 64 7.28 9.76 -23.20
N ILE A 65 6.14 10.26 -22.74
CA ILE A 65 4.87 9.52 -22.59
C ILE A 65 4.27 9.05 -23.92
N ILE A 66 4.69 9.57 -25.09
CA ILE A 66 4.04 9.31 -26.35
C ILE A 66 5.06 8.81 -27.38
N SER A 67 4.87 7.57 -27.80
CA SER A 67 5.13 6.99 -29.14
C SER A 67 6.55 6.78 -29.64
N ASN A 68 7.60 6.83 -28.84
CA ASN A 68 8.85 6.24 -29.31
C ASN A 68 8.86 4.75 -28.99
N GLU A 69 8.07 3.98 -29.73
CA GLU A 69 8.11 2.52 -29.60
C GLU A 69 9.47 1.99 -30.06
N VAL A 70 10.01 1.05 -29.28
CA VAL A 70 11.14 0.25 -29.72
C VAL A 70 10.74 -0.48 -31.00
N ASN A 71 11.48 -0.25 -32.12
CA ASN A 71 11.19 -0.90 -33.39
C ASN A 71 11.37 -2.41 -33.29
N THR A 72 10.27 -3.14 -33.24
CA THR A 72 10.22 -4.61 -33.21
C THR A 72 9.75 -5.21 -34.52
N ALA A 73 9.40 -4.38 -35.50
CA ALA A 73 8.88 -4.85 -36.81
C ALA A 73 9.94 -5.51 -37.67
N GLU A 74 11.20 -5.07 -37.57
CA GLU A 74 12.31 -5.57 -38.34
C GLU A 74 13.11 -6.62 -37.57
N LEU A 75 12.67 -7.87 -37.56
CA LEU A 75 13.32 -8.97 -36.84
C LEU A 75 14.82 -9.09 -37.20
N ALA A 76 15.21 -8.84 -38.45
CA ALA A 76 16.60 -8.92 -38.91
C ALA A 76 17.53 -7.87 -38.30
N ALA A 77 16.99 -6.78 -37.76
CA ALA A 77 17.77 -5.74 -37.09
C ALA A 77 18.21 -6.16 -35.65
N TRP A 78 17.61 -7.22 -35.10
CA TRP A 78 17.91 -7.76 -33.79
C TRP A 78 18.82 -8.98 -33.92
N ARG A 79 20.06 -8.90 -33.46
CA ARG A 79 21.04 -9.97 -33.63
C ARG A 79 21.79 -10.26 -32.33
N LEU A 80 22.00 -11.55 -32.07
CA LEU A 80 22.89 -12.01 -31.00
C LEU A 80 24.13 -12.65 -31.65
N ASN A 81 25.32 -12.13 -31.39
CA ASN A 81 26.57 -12.55 -32.02
C ASN A 81 26.48 -12.61 -33.57
N GLY A 82 25.85 -11.60 -34.17
CA GLY A 82 25.65 -11.50 -35.61
C GLY A 82 24.52 -12.37 -36.19
N GLN A 83 23.94 -13.30 -35.42
CA GLN A 83 22.81 -14.12 -35.84
C GLN A 83 21.47 -13.45 -35.50
N PRO A 84 20.50 -13.42 -36.42
CA PRO A 84 19.19 -12.86 -36.13
C PRO A 84 18.49 -13.64 -35.00
N VAL A 85 17.70 -12.92 -34.15
CA VAL A 85 16.84 -13.56 -33.17
C VAL A 85 15.70 -14.31 -33.85
N LYS A 86 15.15 -15.36 -33.21
CA LYS A 86 14.12 -16.24 -33.79
C LYS A 86 12.72 -15.63 -33.74
N ALA A 87 12.42 -14.89 -32.69
CA ALA A 87 11.14 -14.24 -32.47
C ALA A 87 11.30 -13.08 -31.46
N ILE A 88 10.37 -12.14 -31.50
CA ILE A 88 10.29 -11.02 -30.59
C ILE A 88 8.86 -10.96 -30.03
N SER A 89 8.74 -10.78 -28.73
CA SER A 89 7.52 -10.38 -28.05
C SER A 89 7.81 -9.21 -27.12
N LYS A 90 6.77 -8.54 -26.61
CA LYS A 90 6.97 -7.32 -25.83
C LYS A 90 5.94 -7.12 -24.74
N PHE A 91 6.36 -6.47 -23.69
CA PHE A 91 5.50 -5.83 -22.68
C PHE A 91 5.93 -4.38 -22.55
N VAL A 92 5.02 -3.48 -22.89
CA VAL A 92 5.25 -2.04 -22.82
C VAL A 92 4.18 -1.43 -21.94
N THR A 93 4.58 -0.61 -20.99
CA THR A 93 3.67 0.13 -20.14
C THR A 93 3.96 1.62 -20.23
N GLU A 94 2.89 2.42 -20.36
CA GLU A 94 2.95 3.85 -20.25
C GLU A 94 3.03 4.21 -18.75
N ALA A 95 4.16 4.77 -18.38
CA ALA A 95 4.36 5.44 -17.09
C ALA A 95 4.81 6.88 -17.36
N ASP A 96 5.35 7.61 -16.38
CA ASP A 96 6.01 8.91 -16.62
C ASP A 96 7.24 8.75 -17.57
N ALA A 97 7.79 7.54 -17.62
CA ALA A 97 8.65 7.04 -18.68
C ALA A 97 8.07 5.71 -19.16
N CYS A 98 8.05 5.48 -20.48
CA CYS A 98 7.63 4.18 -20.98
C CYS A 98 8.67 3.12 -20.67
N ASP A 99 8.26 2.07 -20.00
CA ASP A 99 9.06 0.86 -19.78
C ASP A 99 8.80 -0.14 -20.90
N HIS A 100 9.86 -0.55 -21.60
CA HIS A 100 9.79 -1.51 -22.70
C HIS A 100 10.58 -2.76 -22.33
N HIS A 101 9.89 -3.86 -22.10
CA HIS A 101 10.48 -5.20 -21.98
C HIS A 101 10.37 -5.91 -23.31
N ILE A 102 11.47 -6.02 -24.05
CA ILE A 102 11.53 -6.66 -25.35
C ILE A 102 12.13 -8.05 -25.19
N TYR A 103 11.30 -9.07 -25.34
CA TYR A 103 11.66 -10.48 -25.19
C TYR A 103 12.16 -11.04 -26.53
N LEU A 104 13.42 -11.47 -26.54
CA LEU A 104 14.12 -11.93 -27.73
C LEU A 104 14.37 -13.43 -27.63
N GLN A 105 13.73 -14.23 -28.48
CA GLN A 105 13.98 -15.66 -28.57
C GLN A 105 15.35 -15.89 -29.22
N VAL A 106 16.28 -16.47 -28.46
CA VAL A 106 17.68 -16.70 -28.85
C VAL A 106 18.07 -18.19 -28.70
N PRO A 107 19.23 -18.64 -29.14
CA PRO A 107 19.78 -19.92 -28.72
C PRO A 107 19.95 -19.98 -27.19
N VAL A 108 19.95 -21.19 -26.64
CA VAL A 108 20.18 -21.40 -25.20
C VAL A 108 21.49 -20.71 -24.77
N LEU A 109 21.39 -19.87 -23.76
CA LEU A 109 22.53 -19.13 -23.24
C LEU A 109 23.44 -20.04 -22.42
N VAL A 110 24.75 -19.85 -22.58
CA VAL A 110 25.79 -20.62 -21.88
C VAL A 110 26.42 -19.75 -20.81
N ASN A 111 26.42 -20.22 -19.57
CA ASN A 111 26.98 -19.51 -18.43
C ASN A 111 28.47 -19.18 -18.62
N GLY A 112 28.86 -17.94 -18.31
CA GLY A 112 30.23 -17.42 -18.49
C GLY A 112 30.56 -16.98 -19.92
N THR A 113 29.64 -17.12 -20.89
CA THR A 113 29.87 -16.75 -22.30
C THR A 113 29.57 -15.28 -22.52
N SER A 114 30.43 -14.62 -23.30
CA SER A 114 30.24 -13.25 -23.78
C SER A 114 29.34 -13.25 -25.02
N TYR A 115 28.38 -12.33 -25.02
CA TYR A 115 27.44 -12.12 -26.11
C TYR A 115 27.39 -10.65 -26.50
N THR A 116 27.23 -10.38 -27.79
CA THR A 116 26.99 -9.04 -28.32
C THR A 116 25.57 -8.99 -28.88
N LEU A 117 24.71 -8.20 -28.21
CA LEU A 117 23.35 -7.93 -28.67
C LEU A 117 23.32 -6.65 -29.48
N ARG A 118 22.98 -6.75 -30.76
CA ARG A 118 22.70 -5.63 -31.66
C ARG A 118 21.17 -5.41 -31.71
N THR A 119 20.73 -4.17 -31.56
CA THR A 119 19.34 -3.74 -31.66
C THR A 119 19.22 -2.57 -32.64
N PRO A 120 18.03 -2.19 -33.11
CA PRO A 120 17.84 -0.96 -33.90
C PRO A 120 18.34 0.32 -33.21
N HIS A 121 18.51 0.29 -31.88
CA HIS A 121 18.87 1.43 -31.04
C HIS A 121 20.29 1.35 -30.45
N GLY A 122 21.15 0.52 -31.04
CA GLY A 122 22.54 0.37 -30.62
C GLY A 122 22.96 -1.06 -30.31
N GLU A 123 24.21 -1.21 -29.92
CA GLU A 123 24.83 -2.50 -29.64
C GLU A 123 25.39 -2.52 -28.22
N ARG A 124 25.28 -3.67 -27.56
CA ARG A 124 25.83 -3.88 -26.23
C ARG A 124 26.39 -5.29 -26.05
N THR A 125 27.63 -5.36 -25.59
CA THR A 125 28.27 -6.61 -25.17
C THR A 125 28.04 -6.86 -23.67
N PHE A 126 27.74 -8.11 -23.33
CA PHE A 126 27.52 -8.58 -21.95
C PHE A 126 28.00 -10.01 -21.78
N VAL A 127 28.30 -10.40 -20.54
CA VAL A 127 28.57 -11.80 -20.19
C VAL A 127 27.33 -12.35 -19.50
N PHE A 128 26.75 -13.42 -20.07
CA PHE A 128 25.68 -14.12 -19.35
C PHE A 128 26.27 -14.86 -18.16
N ASN A 129 25.76 -14.56 -16.98
CA ASN A 129 26.14 -15.21 -15.72
C ASN A 129 24.90 -15.45 -14.88
N GLU A 130 24.56 -16.72 -14.63
CA GLU A 130 23.36 -17.12 -13.93
C GLU A 130 23.27 -16.61 -12.49
N GLU A 131 24.36 -16.13 -11.88
CA GLU A 131 24.40 -15.55 -10.54
C GLU A 131 24.32 -14.01 -10.54
N ARG A 132 24.49 -13.38 -11.71
CA ARG A 132 24.54 -11.91 -11.84
C ARG A 132 23.52 -11.34 -12.79
N THR A 133 23.19 -12.07 -13.87
CA THR A 133 22.19 -11.61 -14.85
C THR A 133 20.80 -11.72 -14.24
N PHE A 134 20.11 -10.59 -14.11
CA PHE A 134 18.75 -10.57 -13.54
C PHE A 134 17.77 -11.35 -14.44
N CYS A 135 16.95 -12.20 -13.81
CA CYS A 135 15.92 -12.99 -14.46
C CYS A 135 14.53 -12.53 -14.01
N GLU A 136 13.75 -11.98 -14.95
CA GLU A 136 12.40 -11.47 -14.66
C GLU A 136 11.41 -12.56 -14.23
N SER A 137 11.71 -13.83 -14.50
CA SER A 137 10.84 -14.95 -14.11
C SER A 137 10.94 -15.33 -12.64
N ILE A 138 11.94 -14.85 -11.90
CA ILE A 138 12.07 -15.11 -10.45
C ILE A 138 11.34 -14.00 -9.68
N LYS A 139 10.30 -14.37 -8.94
CA LYS A 139 9.46 -13.47 -8.14
C LYS A 139 9.70 -13.73 -6.66
N SER A 140 10.27 -12.79 -5.94
CA SER A 140 10.60 -12.91 -4.51
C SER A 140 10.23 -11.64 -3.77
N ASN A 141 10.05 -11.73 -2.45
CA ASN A 141 10.04 -10.56 -1.59
C ASN A 141 11.40 -9.86 -1.71
N GLN A 142 11.40 -8.58 -2.11
CA GLN A 142 12.60 -7.80 -2.39
C GLN A 142 13.04 -6.93 -1.21
N SER A 143 12.31 -6.94 -0.11
CA SER A 143 12.52 -6.04 1.03
C SER A 143 12.97 -6.79 2.28
N GLY A 144 12.45 -8.01 2.50
CA GLY A 144 12.86 -8.87 3.60
C GLY A 144 11.77 -9.81 4.08
N TYR A 145 12.10 -11.11 4.16
CA TYR A 145 11.23 -12.12 4.74
C TYR A 145 11.29 -12.07 6.27
N SER A 146 10.14 -12.20 6.92
CA SER A 146 10.09 -12.31 8.38
C SER A 146 10.69 -13.63 8.87
N ALA A 147 11.50 -13.57 9.94
CA ALA A 147 11.99 -14.76 10.63
C ALA A 147 10.89 -15.45 11.45
N LEU A 148 9.78 -14.78 11.76
CA LEU A 148 8.64 -15.38 12.43
C LEU A 148 7.93 -16.41 11.56
N SER A 149 7.96 -16.24 10.22
CA SER A 149 7.41 -17.20 9.29
C SER A 149 8.38 -18.38 9.04
N ARG A 150 7.84 -19.59 9.07
CA ARG A 150 8.54 -20.81 8.65
C ARG A 150 8.30 -21.17 7.19
N VAL A 151 7.28 -20.60 6.58
CA VAL A 151 6.94 -20.79 5.17
C VAL A 151 7.41 -19.59 4.37
N ARG A 152 8.61 -19.69 3.82
CA ARG A 152 9.20 -18.67 2.94
C ARG A 152 9.49 -19.29 1.57
N TYR A 153 9.13 -18.58 0.51
CA TYR A 153 9.37 -19.05 -0.85
C TYR A 153 9.47 -17.91 -1.85
N ALA A 154 9.98 -18.22 -3.03
CA ALA A 154 9.85 -17.41 -4.23
C ALA A 154 9.10 -18.22 -5.30
N ASN A 155 8.50 -17.53 -6.25
CA ASN A 155 7.90 -18.16 -7.41
C ASN A 155 8.77 -17.94 -8.65
N PHE A 156 8.72 -18.90 -9.56
CA PHE A 156 9.30 -18.81 -10.88
C PHE A 156 8.19 -18.99 -11.91
N ALA A 157 8.03 -18.02 -12.82
CA ALA A 157 7.01 -18.07 -13.86
C ALA A 157 7.51 -17.30 -15.10
N ILE A 158 7.49 -17.94 -16.25
CA ILE A 158 7.91 -17.34 -17.52
C ILE A 158 6.71 -16.68 -18.16
N TRP A 159 6.75 -15.35 -18.29
CA TRP A 159 5.77 -14.57 -19.02
C TRP A 159 6.47 -13.60 -19.97
N LEU A 160 6.02 -13.53 -21.21
CA LEU A 160 6.71 -12.87 -22.31
C LEU A 160 5.88 -11.74 -22.96
N GLY A 161 5.08 -11.05 -22.16
CA GLY A 161 4.22 -9.98 -22.66
C GLY A 161 3.15 -10.50 -23.62
N ASP A 162 3.10 -9.96 -24.85
CA ASP A 162 2.20 -10.41 -25.90
C ASP A 162 2.53 -11.84 -26.42
N GLY A 163 3.69 -12.39 -26.04
CA GLY A 163 4.04 -13.80 -26.23
C GLY A 163 3.41 -14.75 -25.22
N GLY A 164 2.73 -14.22 -24.18
CA GLY A 164 2.01 -15.00 -23.18
C GLY A 164 2.89 -15.74 -22.19
N SER A 165 2.27 -16.62 -21.39
CA SER A 165 2.93 -17.47 -20.41
C SER A 165 3.54 -18.71 -21.08
N ARG A 166 4.66 -19.20 -20.54
CA ARG A 166 5.37 -20.36 -21.09
C ARG A 166 5.72 -21.37 -20.00
N GLN A 167 5.39 -22.62 -20.24
CA GLN A 167 5.75 -23.74 -19.37
C GLN A 167 7.20 -24.16 -19.58
N ILE A 168 7.88 -24.61 -18.52
CA ILE A 168 9.21 -25.24 -18.62
C ILE A 168 9.03 -26.61 -19.29
N SER A 169 9.76 -26.85 -20.37
CA SER A 169 9.83 -28.15 -21.05
C SER A 169 11.02 -28.96 -20.54
N GLY A 170 10.81 -30.26 -20.30
CA GLY A 170 11.82 -31.19 -19.79
C GLY A 170 12.01 -31.12 -18.27
N ASP A 171 13.21 -31.44 -17.81
CA ASP A 171 13.54 -31.47 -16.40
C ASP A 171 13.48 -30.07 -15.77
N LEU A 172 12.91 -29.99 -14.58
CA LEU A 172 12.87 -28.74 -13.80
C LEU A 172 14.29 -28.35 -13.35
N PRO A 173 14.70 -27.08 -13.55
CA PRO A 173 16.04 -26.62 -13.23
C PRO A 173 16.30 -26.62 -11.70
N SER A 174 17.56 -26.75 -11.36
CA SER A 174 18.04 -26.54 -10.00
C SER A 174 18.19 -25.07 -9.70
N TYR A 175 18.10 -24.72 -8.43
CA TYR A 175 18.43 -23.38 -7.94
C TYR A 175 19.43 -23.44 -6.79
N LYS A 176 20.09 -22.34 -6.55
CA LYS A 176 20.91 -22.08 -5.35
C LYS A 176 20.59 -20.70 -4.79
N VAL A 177 20.67 -20.58 -3.47
CA VAL A 177 20.63 -19.30 -2.76
C VAL A 177 22.05 -18.92 -2.40
N ILE A 178 22.45 -17.72 -2.78
CA ILE A 178 23.83 -17.23 -2.68
C ILE A 178 23.85 -15.99 -1.77
N LYS A 179 24.77 -15.98 -0.81
CA LYS A 179 25.07 -14.79 -0.01
C LYS A 179 25.89 -13.81 -0.85
N GLN A 180 25.44 -12.56 -1.00
CA GLN A 180 26.09 -11.60 -1.89
C GLN A 180 27.47 -11.19 -1.43
N ALA A 181 27.71 -11.15 -0.12
CA ALA A 181 28.97 -10.64 0.46
C ALA A 181 30.20 -11.49 0.08
N ASP A 182 30.04 -12.81 -0.03
CA ASP A 182 31.15 -13.75 -0.23
C ASP A 182 30.90 -14.79 -1.34
N GLY A 183 29.73 -14.76 -1.99
CA GLY A 183 29.36 -15.72 -3.02
C GLY A 183 29.04 -17.13 -2.50
N LYS A 184 28.97 -17.32 -1.20
CA LYS A 184 28.72 -18.62 -0.60
C LYS A 184 27.29 -19.12 -0.90
N THR A 185 27.17 -20.36 -1.35
CA THR A 185 25.89 -21.03 -1.48
C THR A 185 25.36 -21.43 -0.09
N ILE A 186 24.17 -20.94 0.23
CA ILE A 186 23.50 -21.14 1.54
C ILE A 186 22.47 -22.26 1.47
N ALA A 187 21.74 -22.38 0.34
CA ALA A 187 20.74 -23.41 0.11
C ALA A 187 20.74 -23.84 -1.35
N ARG A 188 20.21 -25.03 -1.63
CA ARG A 188 20.04 -25.59 -2.97
C ARG A 188 18.75 -26.39 -3.06
N GLY A 189 18.16 -26.46 -4.26
CA GLY A 189 16.98 -27.28 -4.53
C GLY A 189 16.67 -27.36 -6.02
N LYS A 190 15.53 -27.96 -6.33
CA LYS A 190 14.92 -27.98 -7.66
C LYS A 190 13.61 -27.22 -7.61
N LEU A 191 13.22 -26.58 -8.69
CA LEU A 191 11.89 -26.01 -8.82
C LEU A 191 10.82 -27.08 -8.62
N GLN A 192 9.70 -26.70 -7.99
CA GLN A 192 8.55 -27.58 -7.79
C GLN A 192 7.37 -27.01 -8.58
N SER A 193 6.73 -27.85 -9.40
CA SER A 193 5.55 -27.39 -10.16
C SER A 193 4.38 -27.20 -9.21
N ILE A 194 3.77 -25.99 -9.25
CA ILE A 194 2.53 -25.66 -8.56
C ILE A 194 1.34 -25.81 -9.51
N GLY A 195 1.54 -25.54 -10.80
CA GLY A 195 0.51 -25.59 -11.82
C GLY A 195 0.17 -24.22 -12.39
N GLU A 196 -0.96 -24.18 -13.10
CA GLU A 196 -1.48 -22.93 -13.70
C GLU A 196 -2.20 -22.10 -12.63
N ASP A 197 -1.88 -20.81 -12.59
CA ASP A 197 -2.53 -19.83 -11.73
C ASP A 197 -3.54 -19.00 -12.53
N ALA A 198 -4.82 -19.21 -12.28
CA ALA A 198 -5.90 -18.55 -13.00
C ALA A 198 -5.92 -17.01 -12.80
N SER A 199 -5.37 -16.51 -11.69
CA SER A 199 -5.35 -15.07 -11.38
C SER A 199 -4.34 -14.29 -12.22
N SER A 200 -3.26 -14.95 -12.65
CA SER A 200 -2.17 -14.37 -13.45
C SER A 200 -2.04 -14.97 -14.86
N GLY A 201 -2.59 -16.16 -15.09
CA GLY A 201 -2.37 -16.95 -16.31
C GLY A 201 -0.98 -17.56 -16.39
N ASP A 202 -0.27 -17.67 -15.29
CA ASP A 202 1.08 -18.22 -15.25
C ASP A 202 1.11 -19.73 -15.00
N PHE A 203 2.10 -20.41 -15.59
CA PHE A 203 2.58 -21.69 -15.09
C PHE A 203 3.59 -21.44 -13.98
N VAL A 204 3.22 -21.70 -12.74
CA VAL A 204 4.02 -21.33 -11.56
C VAL A 204 4.81 -22.51 -11.02
N TYR A 205 6.07 -22.23 -10.73
CA TYR A 205 6.98 -23.13 -10.04
C TYR A 205 7.46 -22.48 -8.75
N ARG A 206 7.61 -23.28 -7.69
CA ARG A 206 8.04 -22.78 -6.38
C ARG A 206 9.53 -23.04 -6.14
N ILE A 207 10.14 -22.06 -5.50
CA ILE A 207 11.50 -22.08 -4.95
C ILE A 207 11.35 -22.03 -3.44
N ASP A 208 11.65 -23.12 -2.75
CA ASP A 208 11.57 -23.17 -1.29
C ASP A 208 12.73 -22.43 -0.64
N LEU A 209 12.41 -21.48 0.22
CA LEU A 209 13.36 -20.66 0.99
C LEU A 209 13.26 -20.93 2.50
N SER A 210 12.47 -21.91 2.94
CA SER A 210 12.20 -22.16 4.36
C SER A 210 13.48 -22.49 5.14
N ALA A 211 14.45 -23.15 4.50
CA ALA A 211 15.75 -23.48 5.09
C ALA A 211 16.79 -22.37 5.03
N VAL A 212 16.48 -21.21 4.39
CA VAL A 212 17.41 -20.08 4.33
C VAL A 212 17.50 -19.43 5.71
N PRO A 213 18.70 -19.34 6.32
CA PRO A 213 18.86 -18.78 7.66
C PRO A 213 18.64 -17.26 7.66
N GLU A 214 18.48 -16.72 8.86
CA GLU A 214 18.51 -15.26 9.05
C GLU A 214 19.83 -14.66 8.55
N GLY A 215 19.73 -13.47 7.97
CA GLY A 215 20.85 -12.74 7.36
C GLY A 215 20.60 -12.39 5.91
N GLY A 216 21.66 -12.08 5.17
CA GLY A 216 21.63 -11.65 3.79
C GLY A 216 22.64 -10.55 3.52
N PRO A 217 22.50 -9.73 2.45
CA PRO A 217 21.59 -9.98 1.32
C PRO A 217 21.89 -11.28 0.57
N TYR A 218 20.84 -11.98 0.16
CA TYR A 218 20.87 -13.20 -0.63
C TYR A 218 20.35 -12.97 -2.04
N LYS A 219 20.73 -13.82 -2.99
CA LYS A 219 20.11 -13.94 -4.33
C LYS A 219 19.76 -15.39 -4.61
N ILE A 220 18.68 -15.62 -5.33
CA ILE A 220 18.33 -16.90 -5.90
C ILE A 220 18.94 -16.94 -7.31
N ALA A 221 19.75 -17.95 -7.62
CA ALA A 221 20.20 -18.23 -8.97
C ALA A 221 19.57 -19.53 -9.48
N VAL A 222 18.89 -19.47 -10.62
CA VAL A 222 18.28 -20.63 -11.29
C VAL A 222 19.16 -21.03 -12.46
N GLN A 223 19.59 -22.29 -12.46
CA GLN A 223 20.54 -22.83 -13.43
C GLN A 223 20.10 -22.59 -14.87
N GLY A 224 20.92 -21.87 -15.63
CA GLY A 224 20.69 -21.53 -17.03
C GLY A 224 19.72 -20.36 -17.26
N TYR A 225 19.11 -19.78 -16.20
CA TYR A 225 18.10 -18.70 -16.35
C TYR A 225 18.59 -17.35 -15.85
N GLY A 226 19.29 -17.28 -14.73
CA GLY A 226 19.76 -16.05 -14.13
C GLY A 226 19.37 -15.95 -12.65
N CYS A 227 19.41 -14.73 -12.08
CA CYS A 227 19.20 -14.53 -10.64
C CYS A 227 18.07 -13.53 -10.32
N SER A 228 17.59 -13.62 -9.06
CA SER A 228 16.59 -12.69 -8.50
C SER A 228 17.20 -11.34 -8.16
N HIS A 229 16.33 -10.37 -7.81
CA HIS A 229 16.73 -9.26 -6.95
C HIS A 229 17.26 -9.78 -5.61
N PRO A 230 18.08 -8.98 -4.91
CA PRO A 230 18.50 -9.29 -3.55
C PRO A 230 17.31 -9.36 -2.58
N PHE A 231 17.45 -10.19 -1.55
CA PHE A 231 16.51 -10.28 -0.43
C PHE A 231 17.25 -10.63 0.86
N GLY A 232 16.61 -10.43 2.00
CA GLY A 232 17.11 -10.85 3.29
C GLY A 232 16.07 -11.64 4.08
N VAL A 233 16.50 -12.22 5.18
CA VAL A 233 15.64 -12.95 6.13
C VAL A 233 15.94 -12.45 7.53
N GLY A 234 14.90 -12.14 8.29
CA GLY A 234 15.03 -11.77 9.69
C GLY A 234 14.84 -10.29 9.99
N ALA A 235 14.95 -9.96 11.28
CA ALA A 235 14.61 -8.64 11.79
C ALA A 235 15.45 -7.50 11.17
N GLU A 236 16.73 -7.76 10.86
CA GLU A 236 17.61 -6.78 10.21
C GLU A 236 17.01 -6.22 8.91
N PHE A 237 16.28 -7.06 8.15
CA PHE A 237 15.65 -6.68 6.88
C PHE A 237 14.18 -6.29 7.05
N SER A 238 13.42 -7.05 7.84
CA SER A 238 11.98 -6.85 7.98
C SER A 238 11.58 -5.67 8.87
N ARG A 239 12.45 -5.19 9.77
CA ARG A 239 12.21 -3.95 10.55
C ARG A 239 12.08 -2.71 9.68
N ARG A 240 12.81 -2.67 8.56
CA ARG A 240 12.67 -1.58 7.58
C ARG A 240 11.26 -1.44 7.05
N LEU A 241 10.60 -2.58 6.78
CA LEU A 241 9.19 -2.59 6.35
C LEU A 241 8.28 -1.94 7.38
N GLY A 242 8.44 -2.31 8.66
CA GLY A 242 7.71 -1.71 9.77
C GLY A 242 7.96 -0.20 9.90
N PHE A 243 9.21 0.21 9.85
CA PHE A 243 9.60 1.61 9.96
C PHE A 243 9.05 2.46 8.80
N VAL A 244 9.21 2.00 7.56
CA VAL A 244 8.76 2.73 6.37
C VAL A 244 7.24 2.79 6.30
N SER A 245 6.53 1.66 6.55
CA SER A 245 5.07 1.63 6.50
C SER A 245 4.44 2.46 7.63
N PHE A 246 4.96 2.37 8.85
CA PHE A 246 4.42 3.14 9.97
C PHE A 246 4.57 4.65 9.77
N ARG A 247 5.73 5.11 9.29
CA ARG A 247 5.96 6.53 8.99
C ARG A 247 5.10 7.07 7.86
N SER A 248 4.50 6.22 7.02
CA SER A 248 3.53 6.69 6.03
C SER A 248 2.31 7.34 6.65
N LEU A 249 1.92 6.93 7.87
CA LEU A 249 0.84 7.57 8.63
C LEU A 249 1.25 9.00 9.06
N TYR A 250 2.45 9.18 9.60
CA TYR A 250 2.96 10.53 9.90
C TYR A 250 2.94 11.44 8.67
N HIS A 251 3.37 10.94 7.52
CA HIS A 251 3.34 11.72 6.28
C HIS A 251 1.92 12.06 5.81
N GLN A 252 0.89 11.35 6.29
CA GLN A 252 -0.52 11.63 6.01
C GLN A 252 -1.21 12.45 7.12
N ARG A 253 -0.53 12.80 8.20
CA ARG A 253 -1.12 13.64 9.25
C ARG A 253 -1.61 14.97 8.68
N CYS A 254 -2.85 15.33 8.97
CA CYS A 254 -3.44 16.62 8.64
C CYS A 254 -3.27 17.60 9.81
N GLY A 255 -2.99 18.86 9.52
CA GLY A 255 -2.77 19.88 10.54
C GLY A 255 -1.45 19.73 11.31
N CYS A 256 -0.52 18.92 10.83
CA CYS A 256 0.79 18.68 11.40
C CYS A 256 1.89 19.22 10.49
N PRO A 257 2.95 19.85 11.00
CA PRO A 257 4.14 20.09 10.20
C PRO A 257 4.78 18.75 9.82
N ILE A 258 5.12 18.60 8.54
CA ILE A 258 5.90 17.46 8.06
C ILE A 258 7.30 18.00 7.77
N ALA A 259 8.28 17.65 8.59
CA ALA A 259 9.60 18.28 8.54
C ALA A 259 10.73 17.36 9.02
N GLU A 260 11.95 17.67 8.60
CA GLU A 260 13.17 17.09 9.15
C GLU A 260 13.27 17.30 10.69
N PRO A 261 13.79 16.33 11.45
CA PRO A 261 14.39 15.06 11.01
C PRO A 261 13.37 13.90 10.87
N TYR A 262 12.08 14.18 10.92
CA TYR A 262 10.99 13.18 10.94
C TYR A 262 10.53 12.80 9.53
N ALA A 263 10.66 13.68 8.55
CA ALA A 263 10.25 13.45 7.17
C ALA A 263 11.45 13.24 6.24
N TRP A 264 11.23 12.50 5.16
CA TRP A 264 12.23 12.31 4.10
C TRP A 264 11.99 13.28 2.95
N ASN A 265 12.84 14.28 2.79
CA ASN A 265 12.82 15.25 1.69
C ASN A 265 11.47 15.97 1.48
N ILE A 266 10.62 15.99 2.51
CA ILE A 266 9.34 16.66 2.51
C ILE A 266 9.37 17.69 3.63
N LYS A 267 8.94 18.89 3.31
CA LYS A 267 8.73 19.95 4.29
C LYS A 267 7.46 20.69 3.97
N THR A 268 6.48 20.56 4.86
CA THR A 268 5.20 21.26 4.77
C THR A 268 4.82 21.84 6.12
N ASN A 269 4.19 23.01 6.12
CA ASN A 269 3.55 23.58 7.30
C ASN A 269 2.22 22.87 7.57
N PRO A 270 1.58 23.08 8.74
CA PRO A 270 0.24 22.58 9.01
C PRO A 270 -0.74 22.96 7.90
N CYS A 271 -1.55 22.03 7.46
CA CYS A 271 -2.52 22.18 6.38
C CYS A 271 -3.95 21.93 6.87
N HIS A 272 -4.95 22.47 6.18
CA HIS A 272 -6.39 22.19 6.34
C HIS A 272 -6.91 22.27 7.78
N THR A 273 -6.38 23.19 8.58
CA THR A 273 -6.79 23.39 9.98
C THR A 273 -8.09 24.18 10.12
N THR A 274 -8.54 24.88 9.07
CA THR A 274 -9.83 25.58 9.06
C THR A 274 -10.92 24.70 8.46
N VAL A 275 -12.01 24.51 9.21
CA VAL A 275 -13.20 23.76 8.78
C VAL A 275 -14.38 24.72 8.66
N TRP A 276 -15.12 24.65 7.54
CA TRP A 276 -16.32 25.47 7.28
C TRP A 276 -17.58 24.68 7.59
N GLN A 277 -18.51 25.28 8.35
CA GLN A 277 -19.81 24.67 8.67
C GLN A 277 -20.81 24.94 7.53
N VAL A 278 -21.09 23.97 6.71
CA VAL A 278 -21.94 24.07 5.52
C VAL A 278 -23.32 23.50 5.83
N ASN A 279 -24.38 24.12 5.35
CA ASN A 279 -25.73 23.58 5.38
C ASN A 279 -26.01 22.85 4.07
N GLY A 280 -26.10 21.53 4.11
CA GLY A 280 -26.37 20.74 2.90
C GLY A 280 -26.48 19.23 3.17
N PRO A 281 -26.83 18.41 2.19
CA PRO A 281 -26.92 16.97 2.36
C PRO A 281 -25.55 16.30 2.36
N ILE A 282 -25.37 15.27 3.22
CA ILE A 282 -24.18 14.41 3.22
C ILE A 282 -24.01 13.75 1.85
N GLY A 283 -22.82 13.76 1.31
CA GLY A 283 -22.47 13.01 0.11
C GLY A 283 -21.15 13.41 -0.51
N GLU A 284 -20.38 12.42 -0.94
CA GLU A 284 -19.10 12.60 -1.62
C GLU A 284 -19.15 13.70 -2.70
N ALA A 285 -18.17 14.58 -2.68
CA ALA A 285 -17.95 15.61 -3.70
C ALA A 285 -19.08 16.65 -3.88
N ARG A 286 -19.91 16.91 -2.88
CA ARG A 286 -21.06 17.83 -3.01
C ARG A 286 -21.03 19.04 -2.11
N LEU A 287 -20.14 19.11 -1.13
CA LEU A 287 -20.00 20.29 -0.26
C LEU A 287 -19.46 21.48 -1.03
N ILE A 288 -20.27 22.52 -1.13
CA ILE A 288 -19.86 23.78 -1.73
C ILE A 288 -19.61 24.76 -0.58
N VAL A 289 -18.34 25.03 -0.33
CA VAL A 289 -17.91 26.08 0.60
C VAL A 289 -17.82 27.40 -0.16
N THR A 290 -18.67 28.35 0.16
CA THR A 290 -18.67 29.70 -0.45
C THR A 290 -17.59 30.60 0.16
N GLY A 291 -17.23 30.32 1.42
CA GLY A 291 -16.27 31.07 2.23
C GLY A 291 -16.92 32.12 3.13
N ASN A 292 -18.26 32.11 3.22
CA ASN A 292 -19.03 32.96 4.13
C ASN A 292 -19.59 32.17 5.34
N GLU A 293 -19.40 30.86 5.35
CA GLU A 293 -19.86 29.96 6.38
C GLU A 293 -19.06 30.20 7.70
N PRO A 294 -19.68 29.93 8.86
CA PRO A 294 -18.95 29.86 10.12
C PRO A 294 -17.80 28.86 10.04
N THR A 295 -16.70 29.16 10.72
CA THR A 295 -15.51 28.30 10.75
C THR A 295 -15.11 27.97 12.17
N PHE A 296 -14.45 26.82 12.31
CA PHE A 296 -13.69 26.46 13.51
C PHE A 296 -12.34 25.84 13.13
N THR A 297 -11.44 25.75 14.10
CA THR A 297 -10.13 25.14 13.89
C THR A 297 -10.17 23.68 14.33
N ALA A 298 -9.61 22.77 13.50
CA ALA A 298 -9.46 21.36 13.82
C ALA A 298 -8.07 20.85 13.40
N PHE A 299 -7.35 20.31 14.37
CA PHE A 299 -6.08 19.60 14.16
C PHE A 299 -6.29 18.08 14.20
N GLY A 300 -5.32 17.33 13.76
CA GLY A 300 -5.37 15.87 13.85
C GLY A 300 -6.05 15.19 12.67
N GLY A 301 -6.09 13.86 12.74
CA GLY A 301 -6.56 13.02 11.68
C GLY A 301 -5.58 12.94 10.50
N TYR A 302 -6.06 12.37 9.41
CA TYR A 302 -5.23 12.04 8.24
C TYR A 302 -5.90 12.49 6.95
N HIS A 303 -5.12 12.85 5.95
CA HIS A 303 -5.58 12.90 4.57
C HIS A 303 -6.04 11.51 4.13
N ASP A 304 -7.14 11.41 3.38
CA ASP A 304 -7.70 10.11 2.96
C ASP A 304 -6.73 9.33 2.06
N ALA A 305 -6.29 10.00 0.99
CA ALA A 305 -5.53 9.38 -0.09
C ALA A 305 -4.55 10.39 -0.70
N GLY A 306 -4.59 10.56 -2.01
CA GLY A 306 -3.99 11.70 -2.71
C GLY A 306 -4.76 13.02 -2.53
N ASP A 307 -5.90 13.00 -1.90
CA ASP A 307 -6.72 14.14 -1.49
C ASP A 307 -6.66 14.36 0.03
N ALA A 308 -7.30 15.43 0.53
CA ALA A 308 -7.18 15.84 1.91
C ALA A 308 -8.49 15.69 2.72
N ASP A 309 -9.44 14.94 2.20
CA ASP A 309 -10.69 14.63 2.92
C ASP A 309 -10.39 13.86 4.22
N ARG A 310 -11.20 14.08 5.26
CA ARG A 310 -11.15 13.35 6.52
C ARG A 310 -12.53 12.80 6.82
N ARG A 311 -12.67 11.49 6.87
CA ARG A 311 -13.97 10.80 6.87
C ARG A 311 -14.14 9.90 8.08
N THR A 312 -15.39 9.62 8.48
CA THR A 312 -15.74 8.80 9.65
C THR A 312 -14.98 7.47 9.71
N TYR A 313 -14.79 6.79 8.59
CA TYR A 313 -14.09 5.51 8.55
C TYR A 313 -12.56 5.62 8.78
N HIS A 314 -11.99 6.84 8.81
CA HIS A 314 -10.59 7.04 9.24
C HIS A 314 -10.39 6.74 10.73
N MET A 315 -11.48 6.64 11.52
CA MET A 315 -11.40 6.16 12.90
C MET A 315 -10.88 4.72 12.99
N ASP A 316 -10.95 3.94 11.91
CA ASP A 316 -10.34 2.60 11.84
C ASP A 316 -8.82 2.65 12.03
N VAL A 317 -8.15 3.76 11.71
CA VAL A 317 -6.69 3.89 11.89
C VAL A 317 -6.32 3.82 13.37
N PRO A 318 -6.76 4.76 14.24
CA PRO A 318 -6.45 4.68 15.67
C PRO A 318 -6.94 3.37 16.30
N VAL A 319 -8.13 2.87 15.93
CA VAL A 319 -8.68 1.63 16.48
C VAL A 319 -7.79 0.41 16.16
N THR A 320 -7.30 0.30 14.92
CA THR A 320 -6.38 -0.78 14.52
C THR A 320 -5.04 -0.68 15.23
N LEU A 321 -4.49 0.53 15.37
CA LEU A 321 -3.22 0.74 16.08
C LEU A 321 -3.33 0.40 17.56
N MET A 322 -4.39 0.84 18.24
CA MET A 322 -4.67 0.51 19.64
C MET A 322 -4.79 -0.99 19.86
N THR A 323 -5.56 -1.67 19.02
CA THR A 323 -5.73 -3.14 19.09
C THR A 323 -4.42 -3.88 18.84
N THR A 324 -3.60 -3.38 17.91
CA THR A 324 -2.27 -3.97 17.64
C THR A 324 -1.34 -3.81 18.83
N TYR A 325 -1.37 -2.66 19.48
CA TYR A 325 -0.63 -2.45 20.73
C TYR A 325 -1.05 -3.45 21.82
N GLU A 326 -2.34 -3.68 22.01
CA GLU A 326 -2.82 -4.66 23.00
C GLU A 326 -2.44 -6.10 22.67
N ALA A 327 -2.43 -6.44 21.38
CA ALA A 327 -2.02 -7.77 20.95
C ALA A 327 -0.51 -8.03 21.14
N PHE A 328 0.32 -6.98 21.05
CA PHE A 328 1.78 -7.06 21.06
C PHE A 328 2.47 -5.92 21.82
N PRO A 329 2.10 -5.63 23.08
CA PRO A 329 2.59 -4.44 23.77
C PRO A 329 4.12 -4.41 23.92
N GLN A 330 4.77 -5.56 24.00
CA GLN A 330 6.24 -5.68 24.11
C GLN A 330 6.99 -5.32 22.81
N MET A 331 6.30 -5.17 21.68
CA MET A 331 6.93 -4.83 20.39
C MET A 331 6.97 -3.34 20.10
N PHE A 332 6.28 -2.53 20.92
CA PHE A 332 6.14 -1.10 20.71
C PHE A 332 6.74 -0.30 21.85
N THR A 333 7.55 0.70 21.50
CA THR A 333 8.25 1.56 22.46
C THR A 333 8.16 3.01 22.01
N ASP A 334 8.49 3.91 22.94
CA ASP A 334 8.70 5.33 22.67
C ASP A 334 9.88 5.53 21.70
N ASP A 335 9.77 6.49 20.80
CA ASP A 335 10.77 6.89 19.80
C ASP A 335 11.24 5.72 18.90
N GLN A 336 10.33 4.79 18.60
CA GLN A 336 10.62 3.62 17.76
C GLN A 336 10.64 3.95 16.28
N PHE A 337 9.71 4.79 15.82
CA PHE A 337 9.49 5.09 14.41
C PHE A 337 9.97 6.49 14.00
N ASN A 338 10.64 7.21 14.89
CA ASN A 338 11.11 8.57 14.65
C ASN A 338 9.99 9.48 14.13
N ILE A 339 8.87 9.51 14.84
CA ILE A 339 7.76 10.45 14.61
C ILE A 339 7.77 11.57 15.66
N PRO A 340 7.28 12.78 15.36
CA PRO A 340 7.12 13.81 16.39
C PRO A 340 5.91 13.52 17.27
N ASP A 341 6.08 13.66 18.59
CA ASP A 341 5.08 13.38 19.61
C ASP A 341 4.97 14.48 20.68
N LYS A 342 5.87 15.49 20.62
CA LYS A 342 5.82 16.67 21.47
C LYS A 342 5.48 17.90 20.66
N PHE A 343 4.38 18.54 21.01
CA PHE A 343 3.86 19.72 20.33
C PHE A 343 3.62 20.85 21.34
N ASP A 344 3.72 22.10 20.88
CA ASP A 344 3.25 23.25 21.62
C ASP A 344 1.73 23.43 21.52
N GLU A 345 1.19 24.48 22.11
CA GLU A 345 -0.25 24.80 22.10
C GLU A 345 -0.82 25.10 20.69
N ASN A 346 0.04 25.38 19.73
CA ASN A 346 -0.30 25.63 18.31
C ASN A 346 0.02 24.45 17.41
N TYR A 347 0.33 23.28 17.99
CA TYR A 347 0.75 22.06 17.30
C TYR A 347 2.03 22.20 16.44
N HIS A 348 2.94 23.10 16.80
CA HIS A 348 4.30 23.08 16.26
C HIS A 348 5.10 21.97 16.96
N ILE A 349 5.92 21.27 16.18
CA ILE A 349 6.80 20.22 16.69
C ILE A 349 7.84 20.85 17.62
N VAL A 350 7.90 20.41 18.88
CA VAL A 350 8.94 20.80 19.85
C VAL A 350 9.86 19.64 20.20
N GLY A 351 9.55 18.42 19.76
CA GLY A 351 10.42 17.29 19.97
C GLY A 351 9.75 15.93 19.80
N LYS A 352 10.41 14.92 20.34
CA LYS A 352 9.95 13.54 20.40
C LYS A 352 10.38 12.87 21.71
N GLY A 353 9.86 11.67 21.97
CA GLY A 353 10.21 10.88 23.15
C GLY A 353 9.47 11.36 24.40
N ASN A 354 8.15 11.19 24.42
CA ASN A 354 7.26 11.63 25.51
C ASN A 354 7.03 10.54 26.58
N GLY A 355 7.60 9.33 26.38
CA GLY A 355 7.44 8.17 27.27
C GLY A 355 6.24 7.30 26.92
N ILE A 356 5.48 7.64 25.85
CA ILE A 356 4.37 6.86 25.34
C ILE A 356 4.87 6.09 24.11
N PRO A 357 4.48 4.83 23.89
CA PRO A 357 4.83 4.14 22.66
C PRO A 357 4.30 4.85 21.41
N ASP A 358 5.15 5.02 20.39
CA ASP A 358 4.81 5.74 19.14
C ASP A 358 3.49 5.28 18.50
N ILE A 359 3.14 3.99 18.64
CA ILE A 359 1.87 3.46 18.12
C ILE A 359 0.64 4.09 18.80
N LEU A 360 0.76 4.43 20.08
CA LEU A 360 -0.31 5.12 20.82
C LEU A 360 -0.31 6.62 20.53
N ASP A 361 0.86 7.23 20.30
CA ASP A 361 0.94 8.63 19.86
C ASP A 361 0.32 8.82 18.48
N GLU A 362 0.57 7.90 17.54
CA GLU A 362 -0.06 7.93 16.23
C GLU A 362 -1.58 7.70 16.32
N ALA A 363 -2.02 6.76 17.17
CA ALA A 363 -3.44 6.55 17.43
C ALA A 363 -4.09 7.79 18.09
N MET A 364 -3.41 8.48 19.00
CA MET A 364 -3.89 9.73 19.60
C MET A 364 -4.04 10.83 18.53
N TRP A 365 -3.09 10.94 17.57
CA TRP A 365 -3.21 11.89 16.47
C TRP A 365 -4.49 11.68 15.64
N GLY A 366 -4.79 10.42 15.32
CA GLY A 366 -6.01 10.04 14.63
C GLY A 366 -7.28 10.30 15.43
N THR A 367 -7.21 10.12 16.77
CA THR A 367 -8.33 10.32 17.70
C THR A 367 -8.65 11.81 17.87
N MET A 368 -7.63 12.65 17.99
CA MET A 368 -7.74 14.08 18.33
C MET A 368 -8.62 14.85 17.33
N PHE A 369 -8.57 14.54 16.05
CA PHE A 369 -9.44 15.20 15.07
C PHE A 369 -10.92 15.10 15.41
N TRP A 370 -11.35 13.96 15.92
CA TRP A 370 -12.75 13.69 16.22
C TRP A 370 -13.24 14.40 17.49
N GLU A 371 -12.34 14.85 18.37
CA GLU A 371 -12.67 15.72 19.48
C GLU A 371 -13.04 17.12 18.98
N TYR A 372 -12.30 17.65 17.98
CA TYR A 372 -12.65 18.92 17.31
C TYR A 372 -13.96 18.83 16.51
N MET A 373 -14.30 17.63 16.03
CA MET A 373 -15.52 17.37 15.28
C MET A 373 -16.73 17.08 16.19
N GLN A 374 -16.54 17.07 17.52
CA GLN A 374 -17.62 16.84 18.47
C GLN A 374 -18.20 18.15 18.97
N GLU A 375 -19.52 18.29 18.88
CA GLU A 375 -20.28 19.41 19.44
C GLU A 375 -20.45 19.28 20.97
N THR A 376 -20.75 20.40 21.64
CA THR A 376 -20.94 20.43 23.08
C THR A 376 -22.06 19.51 23.61
N ASN A 377 -23.03 19.16 22.75
CA ASN A 377 -24.11 18.21 23.06
C ASN A 377 -23.70 16.74 22.79
N GLY A 378 -22.45 16.47 22.39
CA GLY A 378 -21.91 15.15 22.14
C GLY A 378 -22.09 14.63 20.72
N GLN A 379 -22.86 15.29 19.87
CA GLN A 379 -22.97 14.93 18.45
C GLN A 379 -21.64 15.10 17.75
N VAL A 380 -21.36 14.26 16.73
CA VAL A 380 -20.10 14.27 15.99
C VAL A 380 -20.38 14.49 14.52
N HIS A 381 -19.65 15.40 13.91
CA HIS A 381 -19.70 15.63 12.48
C HIS A 381 -19.17 14.43 11.70
N TRP A 382 -19.64 14.26 10.47
CA TRP A 382 -19.24 13.14 9.61
C TRP A 382 -17.75 13.17 9.20
N GLY A 383 -17.14 14.34 9.21
CA GLY A 383 -15.77 14.59 8.79
C GLY A 383 -15.69 15.85 7.95
N THR A 384 -14.67 15.95 7.10
CA THR A 384 -14.50 17.09 6.19
C THR A 384 -14.44 16.63 4.74
N GLU A 385 -15.13 17.35 3.86
CA GLU A 385 -15.22 17.10 2.43
C GLU A 385 -15.15 18.40 1.61
N THR A 386 -14.90 18.27 0.31
CA THR A 386 -14.96 19.38 -0.64
C THR A 386 -15.65 18.98 -1.94
N LYS A 387 -16.13 19.97 -2.71
CA LYS A 387 -16.67 19.72 -4.05
C LYS A 387 -15.53 19.53 -5.04
N GLY A 388 -15.28 18.30 -5.43
CA GLY A 388 -14.27 17.94 -6.42
C GLY A 388 -12.90 17.71 -5.80
N TYR A 389 -11.92 17.50 -6.65
CA TYR A 389 -10.57 17.17 -6.24
C TYR A 389 -9.69 18.40 -6.19
N SER A 390 -8.88 18.49 -5.15
CA SER A 390 -7.84 19.52 -5.06
C SER A 390 -6.83 19.41 -6.20
N PRO A 391 -6.27 20.55 -6.69
CA PRO A 391 -5.23 20.50 -7.70
C PRO A 391 -3.99 19.74 -7.18
N PHE A 392 -3.21 19.15 -8.09
CA PHE A 392 -1.94 18.49 -7.77
C PHE A 392 -0.87 19.50 -7.36
N THR A 393 -0.98 19.97 -6.13
CA THR A 393 -0.02 20.83 -5.42
C THR A 393 0.32 20.18 -4.07
N THR A 394 1.27 20.70 -3.31
CA THR A 394 1.52 20.25 -1.94
C THR A 394 0.32 20.56 -1.04
N TYR A 395 0.12 19.79 0.01
CA TYR A 395 -0.98 20.05 0.96
C TYR A 395 -0.90 21.44 1.58
N GLU A 396 0.31 21.95 1.88
CA GLU A 396 0.54 23.31 2.37
C GLU A 396 0.04 24.39 1.41
N LYS A 397 0.13 24.15 0.10
CA LYS A 397 -0.27 25.10 -0.96
C LYS A 397 -1.69 24.86 -1.44
N ASP A 398 -2.36 23.87 -0.91
CA ASP A 398 -3.75 23.57 -1.24
C ASP A 398 -4.65 24.62 -0.62
N SER A 399 -5.24 25.47 -1.46
CA SER A 399 -6.20 26.49 -1.06
C SER A 399 -7.65 26.00 -1.05
N THR A 400 -7.86 24.71 -1.25
CA THR A 400 -9.19 24.10 -1.24
C THR A 400 -9.80 24.23 0.15
N ARG A 401 -11.07 24.63 0.19
CA ARG A 401 -11.83 24.76 1.42
C ARG A 401 -12.58 23.47 1.72
N PHE A 402 -12.36 22.92 2.90
CA PHE A 402 -13.01 21.70 3.37
C PHE A 402 -14.13 22.06 4.32
N GLY A 403 -15.32 21.60 3.97
CA GLY A 403 -16.52 21.80 4.78
C GLY A 403 -16.93 20.57 5.55
N THR A 404 -17.67 20.80 6.63
CA THR A 404 -18.43 19.76 7.33
C THR A 404 -19.89 20.18 7.37
N GLU A 405 -20.82 19.25 7.16
CA GLU A 405 -22.22 19.63 7.04
C GLU A 405 -23.08 19.06 8.15
N VAL A 406 -22.94 17.80 8.48
CA VAL A 406 -23.97 17.13 9.26
C VAL A 406 -23.39 16.43 10.47
N LEU A 407 -24.13 16.54 11.54
CA LEU A 407 -24.01 15.73 12.74
C LEU A 407 -24.52 14.33 12.40
N ASP A 408 -23.61 13.33 12.39
CA ASP A 408 -23.94 11.96 12.01
C ASP A 408 -23.98 11.05 13.25
N PRO A 409 -25.14 10.47 13.59
CA PRO A 409 -25.24 9.51 14.70
C PRO A 409 -24.29 8.32 14.55
N ARG A 410 -23.93 7.92 13.32
CA ARG A 410 -22.98 6.85 13.08
C ARG A 410 -21.56 7.28 13.46
N SER A 411 -21.18 8.52 13.16
CA SER A 411 -19.90 9.09 13.57
C SER A 411 -19.80 9.19 15.09
N ALA A 412 -20.85 9.68 15.76
CA ALA A 412 -20.93 9.74 17.23
C ALA A 412 -20.85 8.34 17.84
N SER A 413 -21.58 7.37 17.28
CA SER A 413 -21.55 5.97 17.68
C SER A 413 -20.15 5.36 17.60
N PHE A 414 -19.42 5.58 16.49
CA PHE A 414 -18.08 5.04 16.32
C PHE A 414 -17.06 5.75 17.21
N ALA A 415 -17.09 7.08 17.24
CA ALA A 415 -16.20 7.89 18.06
C ALA A 415 -16.30 7.53 19.55
N SER A 416 -17.49 7.17 20.04
CA SER A 416 -17.69 6.81 21.43
C SER A 416 -16.82 5.63 21.87
N GLY A 417 -16.77 4.55 21.07
CA GLY A 417 -15.91 3.39 21.34
C GLY A 417 -14.42 3.74 21.21
N MET A 418 -14.04 4.47 20.18
CA MET A 418 -12.65 4.89 19.93
C MET A 418 -12.12 5.79 21.07
N PHE A 419 -12.87 6.79 21.50
CA PHE A 419 -12.49 7.65 22.63
C PHE A 419 -12.34 6.85 23.92
N MET A 420 -13.27 5.92 24.20
CA MET A 420 -13.21 5.09 25.40
C MET A 420 -12.01 4.15 25.40
N HIS A 421 -11.66 3.58 24.23
CA HIS A 421 -10.50 2.74 24.04
C HIS A 421 -9.19 3.53 24.27
N MET A 422 -9.07 4.69 23.63
CA MET A 422 -7.92 5.57 23.85
C MET A 422 -7.84 6.04 25.31
N ALA A 423 -8.97 6.38 25.93
CA ALA A 423 -9.02 6.75 27.35
C ALA A 423 -8.42 5.66 28.24
N ARG A 424 -8.73 4.40 27.96
CA ARG A 424 -8.20 3.26 28.71
C ARG A 424 -6.70 3.08 28.51
N LEU A 425 -6.23 3.13 27.29
CA LEU A 425 -4.82 2.88 26.97
C LEU A 425 -3.90 4.02 27.40
N ILE A 426 -4.36 5.28 27.35
CA ILE A 426 -3.54 6.43 27.77
C ILE A 426 -3.51 6.64 29.29
N LYS A 427 -4.42 6.02 30.04
CA LYS A 427 -4.56 6.21 31.49
C LYS A 427 -3.26 6.01 32.28
N PRO A 428 -2.42 5.01 32.02
CA PRO A 428 -1.14 4.82 32.70
C PRO A 428 -0.13 5.95 32.46
N TYR A 429 -0.24 6.66 31.35
CA TYR A 429 0.67 7.72 30.92
C TYR A 429 0.13 9.11 31.28
N ASN A 430 -1.18 9.32 31.14
CA ASN A 430 -1.83 10.60 31.38
C ASN A 430 -3.28 10.40 31.88
N ALA A 431 -3.45 10.37 33.19
CA ALA A 431 -4.75 10.14 33.82
C ALA A 431 -5.76 11.30 33.58
N ALA A 432 -5.29 12.54 33.47
CA ALA A 432 -6.16 13.68 33.16
C ALA A 432 -6.73 13.58 31.75
N ARG A 433 -5.87 13.28 30.78
CA ARG A 433 -6.25 13.06 29.38
C ARG A 433 -7.21 11.88 29.21
N SER A 434 -7.00 10.80 29.97
CA SER A 434 -7.93 9.67 30.03
C SER A 434 -9.33 10.10 30.45
N GLN A 435 -9.45 10.95 31.49
CA GLN A 435 -10.74 11.44 31.96
C GLN A 435 -11.45 12.36 30.93
N GLU A 436 -10.70 13.18 30.22
CA GLU A 436 -11.24 14.02 29.14
C GLU A 436 -11.83 13.14 28.02
N LEU A 437 -11.08 12.18 27.51
CA LEU A 437 -11.52 11.26 26.48
C LEU A 437 -12.71 10.41 26.93
N GLN A 438 -12.77 10.01 28.21
CA GLN A 438 -13.93 9.31 28.74
C GLN A 438 -15.19 10.18 28.66
N LYS A 439 -15.12 11.49 29.01
CA LYS A 439 -16.25 12.41 28.89
C LYS A 439 -16.70 12.55 27.42
N HIS A 440 -15.75 12.71 26.49
CA HIS A 440 -16.05 12.73 25.06
C HIS A 440 -16.77 11.47 24.60
N ALA A 441 -16.30 10.29 25.05
CA ALA A 441 -16.90 9.00 24.72
C ALA A 441 -18.35 8.87 25.22
N GLU A 442 -18.60 9.23 26.48
CA GLU A 442 -19.93 9.14 27.07
C GLU A 442 -20.91 10.12 26.44
N ALA A 443 -20.48 11.36 26.14
CA ALA A 443 -21.27 12.34 25.41
C ALA A 443 -21.62 11.88 23.99
N ALA A 444 -20.64 11.34 23.25
CA ALA A 444 -20.86 10.83 21.90
C ALA A 444 -21.84 9.64 21.89
N PHE A 445 -21.72 8.72 22.85
CA PHE A 445 -22.62 7.57 22.95
C PHE A 445 -24.05 8.00 23.25
N ALA A 446 -24.24 8.95 24.17
CA ALA A 446 -25.56 9.50 24.50
C ALA A 446 -26.18 10.22 23.29
N ALA A 447 -25.38 10.99 22.54
CA ALA A 447 -25.84 11.75 21.38
C ALA A 447 -26.21 10.86 20.17
N ALA A 448 -25.58 9.70 20.03
CA ALA A 448 -25.91 8.74 18.97
C ALA A 448 -27.31 8.11 19.14
N GLY A 449 -27.83 8.03 20.36
CA GLY A 449 -29.21 7.64 20.64
C GLY A 449 -29.59 6.25 20.12
N GLY A 450 -30.73 6.13 19.44
CA GLY A 450 -31.25 4.87 18.90
C GLY A 450 -30.57 4.38 17.61
N ASP A 451 -29.82 5.24 16.93
CA ASP A 451 -29.18 4.94 15.63
C ASP A 451 -27.78 4.32 15.76
N VAL A 452 -27.44 3.85 16.97
CA VAL A 452 -26.14 3.21 17.23
C VAL A 452 -26.07 1.87 16.53
N ARG A 453 -25.06 1.67 15.68
CA ARG A 453 -24.76 0.35 15.14
C ARG A 453 -24.44 -0.63 16.26
N LEU A 454 -24.94 -1.85 16.17
CA LEU A 454 -24.72 -2.88 17.21
C LEU A 454 -23.22 -3.17 17.42
N THR A 455 -22.42 -3.14 16.36
CA THR A 455 -20.96 -3.31 16.43
C THR A 455 -20.30 -2.17 17.23
N HIS A 456 -20.67 -0.91 16.98
CA HIS A 456 -20.15 0.23 17.73
C HIS A 456 -20.66 0.23 19.17
N LYS A 457 -21.91 -0.19 19.39
CA LYS A 457 -22.49 -0.35 20.73
C LYS A 457 -21.72 -1.39 21.55
N LEU A 458 -21.38 -2.52 20.92
CA LEU A 458 -20.51 -3.53 21.52
C LEU A 458 -19.13 -2.94 21.85
N TYR A 459 -18.51 -2.24 20.91
CA TYR A 459 -17.21 -1.63 21.09
C TYR A 459 -17.19 -0.67 22.28
N PHE A 460 -18.11 0.28 22.34
CA PHE A 460 -18.24 1.19 23.46
C PHE A 460 -18.47 0.44 24.80
N ALA A 461 -19.33 -0.58 24.82
CA ALA A 461 -19.63 -1.34 26.02
C ALA A 461 -18.40 -2.11 26.54
N VAL A 462 -17.64 -2.73 25.62
CA VAL A 462 -16.38 -3.41 25.96
C VAL A 462 -15.42 -2.44 26.63
N GLU A 463 -15.13 -1.31 25.98
CA GLU A 463 -14.13 -0.38 26.46
C GLU A 463 -14.57 0.34 27.74
N LYS A 464 -15.87 0.69 27.86
CA LYS A 464 -16.43 1.28 29.09
C LYS A 464 -16.31 0.31 30.26
N TYR A 465 -16.68 -0.96 30.08
CA TYR A 465 -16.52 -1.95 31.13
C TYR A 465 -15.07 -2.08 31.58
N LEU A 466 -14.15 -2.22 30.62
CA LEU A 466 -12.74 -2.41 30.92
C LEU A 466 -12.11 -1.19 31.62
N LEU A 467 -12.50 0.03 31.26
CA LEU A 467 -11.99 1.25 31.90
C LEU A 467 -12.59 1.48 33.29
N THR A 468 -13.91 1.32 33.44
CA THR A 468 -14.65 1.80 34.60
C THR A 468 -15.15 0.68 35.55
N GLY A 469 -15.35 -0.54 35.04
CA GLY A 469 -16.03 -1.62 35.75
C GLY A 469 -17.56 -1.49 35.76
N ASP A 470 -18.14 -0.74 34.82
CA ASP A 470 -19.60 -0.56 34.70
C ASP A 470 -20.29 -1.89 34.37
N GLU A 471 -21.02 -2.47 35.34
CA GLU A 471 -21.69 -3.76 35.18
C GLU A 471 -22.85 -3.72 34.19
N ALA A 472 -23.48 -2.58 33.95
CA ALA A 472 -24.49 -2.46 32.90
C ALA A 472 -23.84 -2.56 31.51
N ALA A 473 -22.65 -1.96 31.32
CA ALA A 473 -21.86 -2.15 30.11
C ALA A 473 -21.40 -3.60 29.96
N HIS A 474 -20.97 -4.27 31.03
CA HIS A 474 -20.61 -5.70 31.01
C HIS A 474 -21.79 -6.58 30.60
N GLN A 475 -22.99 -6.33 31.14
CA GLN A 475 -24.17 -7.07 30.76
C GLN A 475 -24.50 -6.88 29.27
N LEU A 476 -24.35 -5.63 28.79
CA LEU A 476 -24.53 -5.31 27.36
C LEU A 476 -23.53 -6.07 26.45
N VAL A 477 -22.27 -6.22 26.86
CA VAL A 477 -21.29 -7.06 26.15
C VAL A 477 -21.77 -8.52 26.05
N LYS A 478 -22.28 -9.09 27.16
CA LYS A 478 -22.81 -10.47 27.18
C LYS A 478 -23.98 -10.62 26.21
N ASP A 479 -24.94 -9.69 26.27
CA ASP A 479 -26.14 -9.71 25.43
C ASP A 479 -25.79 -9.59 23.93
N LEU A 480 -24.93 -8.63 23.57
CA LEU A 480 -24.52 -8.42 22.17
C LEU A 480 -23.62 -9.53 21.63
N SER A 481 -22.82 -10.18 22.48
CA SER A 481 -21.93 -11.28 22.05
C SER A 481 -22.68 -12.48 21.47
N THR A 482 -23.95 -12.68 21.83
CA THR A 482 -24.77 -13.79 21.30
C THR A 482 -25.06 -13.62 19.81
N ASN A 483 -25.00 -12.42 19.27
CA ASN A 483 -25.23 -12.09 17.89
C ASN A 483 -23.93 -11.96 17.07
N ALA A 484 -22.78 -12.38 17.62
CA ALA A 484 -21.47 -12.23 16.99
C ALA A 484 -21.33 -12.98 15.64
N SER A 485 -22.26 -13.87 15.29
CA SER A 485 -22.31 -14.56 13.99
C SER A 485 -22.96 -13.73 12.86
N GLY A 486 -23.60 -12.63 13.17
CA GLY A 486 -24.20 -11.74 12.17
C GLY A 486 -25.02 -10.65 12.84
N TYR A 487 -24.59 -9.39 12.69
CA TYR A 487 -25.43 -8.24 12.99
C TYR A 487 -26.21 -7.87 11.72
N ALA A 488 -27.54 -7.71 11.86
CA ALA A 488 -28.42 -7.35 10.75
C ALA A 488 -28.25 -5.89 10.27
N ASN A 489 -27.26 -5.16 10.78
CA ASN A 489 -26.98 -3.80 10.34
C ASN A 489 -26.08 -3.83 9.11
N THR A 490 -26.62 -3.29 8.04
CA THR A 490 -26.02 -3.29 6.73
C THR A 490 -25.17 -2.05 6.50
N TYR A 491 -23.88 -2.25 6.21
CA TYR A 491 -23.12 -1.28 5.43
C TYR A 491 -23.33 -1.63 3.95
N ASN A 492 -23.90 -0.72 3.18
CA ASN A 492 -24.24 -0.94 1.76
C ASN A 492 -25.11 -2.19 1.47
N GLY A 493 -26.00 -2.57 2.40
CA GLY A 493 -26.94 -3.67 2.17
C GLY A 493 -26.43 -5.08 2.46
N ALA A 494 -25.17 -5.26 2.88
CA ALA A 494 -24.65 -6.56 3.28
C ALA A 494 -24.67 -6.72 4.80
N PRO A 495 -25.03 -7.90 5.37
CA PRO A 495 -24.94 -8.14 6.80
C PRO A 495 -23.49 -8.03 7.28
N GLU A 496 -23.25 -7.23 8.32
CA GLU A 496 -21.96 -7.22 8.99
C GLU A 496 -21.81 -8.54 9.77
N SER A 497 -20.88 -9.37 9.34
CA SER A 497 -20.50 -10.60 10.05
C SER A 497 -19.07 -10.49 10.51
N PHE A 498 -18.81 -10.74 11.78
CA PHE A 498 -17.44 -10.82 12.31
C PHE A 498 -16.61 -11.90 11.58
N ALA A 499 -17.24 -13.01 11.19
CA ALA A 499 -16.59 -14.07 10.42
C ALA A 499 -16.24 -13.66 8.97
N GLY A 500 -16.91 -12.64 8.43
CA GLY A 500 -16.66 -12.12 7.07
C GLY A 500 -15.72 -10.93 7.01
N ASN A 501 -15.55 -10.21 8.13
CA ASN A 501 -14.80 -8.96 8.23
C ASN A 501 -13.86 -9.01 9.44
N GLY A 502 -12.72 -9.69 9.28
CA GLY A 502 -11.77 -9.94 10.35
C GLY A 502 -11.24 -8.68 11.05
N TRP A 503 -11.28 -7.52 10.41
CA TRP A 503 -10.93 -6.22 10.99
C TRP A 503 -11.91 -5.76 12.09
N LEU A 504 -13.17 -6.22 12.08
CA LEU A 504 -14.13 -5.93 13.15
C LEU A 504 -13.72 -6.55 14.50
N ALA A 505 -12.75 -7.46 14.50
CA ALA A 505 -12.15 -7.99 15.71
C ALA A 505 -11.60 -6.89 16.63
N SER A 506 -11.17 -5.75 16.07
CA SER A 506 -10.70 -4.60 16.82
C SER A 506 -11.74 -4.04 17.79
N TYR A 507 -13.04 -4.28 17.59
CA TYR A 507 -14.09 -3.76 18.47
C TYR A 507 -14.32 -4.59 19.74
N PHE A 508 -13.72 -5.77 19.85
CA PHE A 508 -13.88 -6.65 21.01
C PHE A 508 -12.60 -7.37 21.45
N PHE A 509 -11.49 -7.17 20.74
CA PHE A 509 -10.22 -7.83 21.05
C PHE A 509 -9.75 -7.54 22.48
N SER A 510 -9.90 -6.31 22.92
CA SER A 510 -9.58 -5.86 24.27
C SER A 510 -10.22 -6.74 25.35
N TYR A 511 -11.47 -7.19 25.15
CA TYR A 511 -12.17 -8.05 26.09
C TYR A 511 -11.52 -9.44 26.20
N ILE A 512 -10.95 -9.96 25.11
CA ILE A 512 -10.28 -11.28 25.11
C ILE A 512 -8.96 -11.23 25.90
N VAL A 513 -8.23 -10.12 25.80
CA VAL A 513 -6.88 -9.98 26.40
C VAL A 513 -6.89 -9.25 27.74
N ALA A 514 -8.06 -8.85 28.20
CA ALA A 514 -8.22 -8.12 29.47
C ALA A 514 -7.62 -8.90 30.65
N ARG A 515 -6.88 -8.18 31.51
CA ARG A 515 -6.25 -8.76 32.72
C ARG A 515 -6.72 -8.07 34.01
N ASP A 516 -7.13 -6.82 33.89
CA ASP A 516 -7.47 -5.98 35.05
C ASP A 516 -8.95 -6.07 35.45
N ARG A 517 -9.76 -6.76 34.64
CA ARG A 517 -11.19 -6.96 34.85
C ARG A 517 -11.60 -8.40 34.56
N PRO A 518 -12.52 -8.96 35.34
CA PRO A 518 -13.10 -10.27 35.02
C PRO A 518 -13.84 -10.25 33.69
N THR A 519 -13.68 -11.27 32.87
CA THR A 519 -14.41 -11.46 31.61
C THR A 519 -15.24 -12.74 31.64
N ASP A 520 -16.36 -12.75 30.93
CA ASP A 520 -17.19 -13.94 30.79
C ASP A 520 -16.54 -14.94 29.84
N PRO A 521 -16.23 -16.18 30.27
CA PRO A 521 -15.56 -17.17 29.42
C PRO A 521 -16.32 -17.50 28.13
N LEU A 522 -17.66 -17.55 28.18
CA LEU A 522 -18.48 -17.85 27.00
C LEU A 522 -18.40 -16.73 25.97
N VAL A 523 -18.33 -15.46 26.42
CA VAL A 523 -18.13 -14.30 25.54
C VAL A 523 -16.74 -14.36 24.91
N VAL A 524 -15.72 -14.61 25.72
CA VAL A 524 -14.33 -14.77 25.23
C VAL A 524 -14.24 -15.85 24.19
N ASP A 525 -14.86 -17.02 24.39
CA ASP A 525 -14.84 -18.13 23.44
C ASP A 525 -15.52 -17.76 22.11
N ARG A 526 -16.64 -17.03 22.16
CA ARG A 526 -17.33 -16.52 20.96
C ARG A 526 -16.46 -15.56 20.17
N PHE A 527 -15.82 -14.62 20.83
CA PHE A 527 -14.94 -13.65 20.18
C PHE A 527 -13.68 -14.29 19.58
N LYS A 528 -13.06 -15.23 20.29
CA LYS A 528 -11.95 -16.04 19.75
C LYS A 528 -12.37 -16.86 18.53
N ALA A 529 -13.57 -17.45 18.56
CA ALA A 529 -14.09 -18.21 17.43
C ALA A 529 -14.30 -17.32 16.19
N ALA A 530 -14.76 -16.09 16.36
CA ALA A 530 -14.94 -15.14 15.26
C ALA A 530 -13.59 -14.76 14.62
N ILE A 531 -12.55 -14.47 15.42
CA ILE A 531 -11.20 -14.18 14.90
C ILE A 531 -10.63 -15.39 14.16
N ARG A 532 -10.76 -16.59 14.77
CA ARG A 532 -10.31 -17.83 14.15
C ARG A 532 -10.96 -18.05 12.79
N ALA A 533 -12.28 -17.90 12.70
CA ALA A 533 -13.01 -18.09 11.45
C ALA A 533 -12.54 -17.17 10.34
N ALA A 534 -12.24 -15.89 10.65
CA ALA A 534 -11.69 -14.95 9.70
C ALA A 534 -10.27 -15.34 9.24
N ALA A 535 -9.41 -15.76 10.19
CA ALA A 535 -8.04 -16.17 9.87
C ALA A 535 -7.99 -17.48 9.05
N GLU A 536 -8.81 -18.46 9.38
CA GLU A 536 -8.87 -19.74 8.63
C GLU A 536 -9.37 -19.53 7.20
N LYS A 537 -10.28 -18.61 6.99
CA LYS A 537 -10.75 -18.22 5.65
C LYS A 537 -9.61 -17.68 4.77
N GLU A 538 -8.73 -16.87 5.32
CA GLU A 538 -7.59 -16.35 4.56
C GLU A 538 -6.55 -17.46 4.28
N ILE A 539 -6.35 -18.39 5.20
CA ILE A 539 -5.49 -19.57 4.97
C ILE A 539 -6.06 -20.44 3.83
N GLU A 540 -7.38 -20.62 3.77
CA GLU A 540 -8.04 -21.36 2.69
C GLU A 540 -7.82 -20.68 1.33
N TYR A 541 -7.93 -19.34 1.26
CA TYR A 541 -7.65 -18.62 0.03
C TYR A 541 -6.19 -18.71 -0.42
N LEU A 542 -5.25 -18.63 0.51
CA LEU A 542 -3.83 -18.80 0.22
C LEU A 542 -3.53 -20.19 -0.35
N ALA A 543 -4.16 -21.23 0.16
CA ALA A 543 -4.00 -22.60 -0.33
C ALA A 543 -4.51 -22.80 -1.77
N GLY A 544 -5.47 -22.00 -2.21
CA GLY A 544 -6.06 -22.04 -3.55
C GLY A 544 -5.31 -21.23 -4.61
N ASN A 545 -4.28 -20.46 -4.25
CA ASN A 545 -3.56 -19.56 -5.16
C ASN A 545 -2.06 -19.89 -5.21
N ALA A 546 -1.45 -19.78 -6.38
CA ALA A 546 -0.01 -19.94 -6.52
C ALA A 546 0.77 -18.70 -6.02
N TYR A 547 0.19 -17.51 -6.18
CA TYR A 547 0.67 -16.27 -5.56
C TYR A 547 -0.12 -15.98 -4.28
N PRO A 548 0.52 -15.48 -3.20
CA PRO A 548 -0.13 -15.35 -1.90
C PRO A 548 -1.02 -14.12 -1.81
N VAL A 549 -2.07 -14.08 -2.60
CA VAL A 549 -3.08 -13.03 -2.60
C VAL A 549 -4.31 -13.49 -1.83
N GLY A 550 -4.73 -12.72 -0.82
CA GLY A 550 -5.96 -12.97 -0.05
C GLY A 550 -7.21 -12.66 -0.87
N THR A 551 -8.35 -13.15 -0.46
CA THR A 551 -9.69 -12.92 -0.98
C THR A 551 -9.95 -13.26 -2.46
N PRO A 552 -11.13 -13.82 -2.78
CA PRO A 552 -11.45 -14.21 -4.14
C PRO A 552 -11.50 -13.02 -5.11
N PRO A 553 -11.16 -13.28 -6.38
CA PRO A 553 -11.04 -12.28 -7.44
C PRO A 553 -12.26 -11.38 -7.65
N ASN A 554 -13.44 -11.93 -7.49
CA ASN A 554 -14.71 -11.28 -7.76
C ASN A 554 -15.14 -10.24 -6.72
N LEU A 555 -14.49 -10.20 -5.55
CA LEU A 555 -14.80 -9.25 -4.48
C LEU A 555 -13.92 -8.00 -4.50
N ARG A 556 -13.04 -7.83 -5.49
CA ARG A 556 -12.09 -6.73 -5.55
C ARG A 556 -12.53 -5.71 -6.58
N TRP A 557 -13.06 -4.61 -6.11
CA TRP A 557 -13.47 -3.51 -6.97
C TRP A 557 -12.29 -2.61 -7.35
N TRP A 558 -11.45 -2.26 -6.39
CA TRP A 558 -10.16 -1.61 -6.56
C TRP A 558 -9.04 -2.66 -6.70
N GLY A 559 -7.76 -2.27 -6.71
CA GLY A 559 -6.66 -3.21 -6.88
C GLY A 559 -6.49 -4.22 -5.74
N SER A 560 -5.73 -5.27 -6.00
CA SER A 560 -5.54 -6.42 -5.10
C SER A 560 -4.93 -6.06 -3.75
N ASN A 561 -4.11 -4.99 -3.68
CA ASN A 561 -3.43 -4.60 -2.45
C ASN A 561 -4.30 -3.76 -1.51
N THR A 562 -5.46 -3.26 -1.96
CA THR A 562 -6.33 -2.38 -1.16
C THR A 562 -6.56 -2.96 0.23
N ALA A 563 -6.75 -4.25 0.34
CA ALA A 563 -7.06 -4.94 1.57
C ALA A 563 -6.05 -6.05 1.96
N GLN A 564 -4.85 -6.14 1.33
CA GLN A 564 -3.88 -7.21 1.66
C GLN A 564 -3.48 -7.19 3.14
N GLY A 565 -3.17 -6.02 3.67
CA GLY A 565 -2.89 -5.88 5.11
C GLY A 565 -4.11 -6.22 5.97
N GLN A 566 -5.31 -5.86 5.52
CA GLN A 566 -6.57 -6.15 6.20
C GLN A 566 -6.85 -7.67 6.27
N TYR A 567 -6.45 -8.43 5.24
CA TYR A 567 -6.54 -9.90 5.26
C TYR A 567 -5.46 -10.56 6.14
N ALA A 568 -4.27 -9.97 6.21
CA ALA A 568 -3.21 -10.43 7.10
C ALA A 568 -3.55 -10.20 8.59
N TYR A 569 -4.33 -9.18 8.89
CA TYR A 569 -4.60 -8.73 10.25
C TYR A 569 -5.30 -9.76 11.15
N PRO A 570 -6.40 -10.43 10.76
CA PRO A 570 -7.01 -11.47 11.58
C PRO A 570 -6.08 -12.66 11.82
N CYS A 571 -5.22 -13.01 10.85
CA CYS A 571 -4.18 -14.03 11.05
C CYS A 571 -3.19 -13.58 12.13
N LEU A 572 -2.78 -12.31 12.11
CA LEU A 572 -1.89 -11.72 13.11
C LEU A 572 -2.52 -11.76 14.52
N LEU A 573 -3.78 -11.34 14.65
CA LEU A 573 -4.51 -11.38 15.92
C LEU A 573 -4.70 -12.81 16.42
N GLN A 574 -5.06 -13.76 15.55
CA GLN A 574 -5.19 -15.14 15.93
C GLN A 574 -3.85 -15.75 16.41
N TRP A 575 -2.74 -15.38 15.74
CA TRP A 575 -1.41 -15.76 16.20
C TRP A 575 -1.08 -15.17 17.58
N SER A 576 -1.49 -13.94 17.88
CA SER A 576 -1.27 -13.36 19.21
C SER A 576 -1.93 -14.18 20.33
N LEU A 577 -3.08 -14.78 20.03
CA LEU A 577 -3.88 -15.55 20.99
C LEU A 577 -3.41 -17.00 21.16
N THR A 578 -2.91 -17.65 20.07
CA THR A 578 -2.66 -19.10 20.08
C THR A 578 -1.20 -19.47 19.89
N ARG A 579 -0.39 -18.59 19.28
CA ARG A 579 0.99 -18.87 18.81
C ARG A 579 1.08 -20.04 17.82
N GLU A 580 -0.04 -20.45 17.22
CA GLU A 580 -0.01 -21.44 16.15
C GLU A 580 0.68 -20.87 14.90
N GLN A 581 1.70 -21.60 14.42
CA GLN A 581 2.60 -21.17 13.36
C GLN A 581 1.89 -20.82 12.06
N LYS A 582 0.85 -21.54 11.69
CA LYS A 582 0.10 -21.34 10.43
C LYS A 582 -0.45 -19.92 10.25
N TYR A 583 -0.80 -19.24 11.33
CA TYR A 583 -1.37 -17.90 11.28
C TYR A 583 -0.32 -16.82 10.96
N ILE A 584 0.86 -16.89 11.60
CA ILE A 584 1.93 -15.95 11.28
C ILE A 584 2.55 -16.24 9.91
N ASP A 585 2.57 -17.51 9.49
CA ASP A 585 2.97 -17.89 8.13
C ASP A 585 2.02 -17.28 7.11
N ALA A 586 0.70 -17.36 7.33
CA ALA A 586 -0.30 -16.76 6.46
C ALA A 586 -0.18 -15.23 6.40
N ALA A 587 -0.07 -14.56 7.56
CA ALA A 587 0.11 -13.12 7.61
C ALA A 587 1.37 -12.66 6.86
N SER A 588 2.49 -13.39 7.03
CA SER A 588 3.73 -13.09 6.31
C SER A 588 3.58 -13.25 4.80
N GLN A 589 2.99 -14.36 4.34
CA GLN A 589 2.82 -14.64 2.91
C GLN A 589 1.95 -13.57 2.22
N LEU A 590 0.83 -13.17 2.85
CA LEU A 590 -0.03 -12.08 2.34
C LEU A 590 0.75 -10.77 2.17
N MET A 591 1.65 -10.47 3.10
CA MET A 591 2.48 -9.27 3.04
C MET A 591 3.69 -9.42 2.11
N ASP A 592 4.20 -10.63 1.88
CA ASP A 592 5.24 -10.90 0.89
C ASP A 592 4.77 -10.61 -0.54
N TYR A 593 3.46 -10.81 -0.82
CA TYR A 593 2.87 -10.47 -2.12
C TYR A 593 3.12 -9.01 -2.50
N VAL A 594 2.89 -8.07 -1.60
CA VAL A 594 3.06 -6.62 -1.88
C VAL A 594 4.52 -6.21 -2.01
N GLN A 595 5.46 -7.05 -1.58
CA GLN A 595 6.91 -6.80 -1.65
C GLN A 595 7.61 -7.47 -2.85
N GLY A 596 6.86 -8.00 -3.81
CA GLY A 596 7.40 -8.57 -5.05
C GLY A 596 7.11 -10.04 -5.31
N LEU A 597 6.54 -10.77 -4.35
CA LEU A 597 6.10 -12.16 -4.55
C LEU A 597 4.76 -12.20 -5.29
N ASN A 598 4.72 -11.57 -6.47
CA ASN A 598 3.52 -11.41 -7.30
C ASN A 598 3.87 -11.56 -8.79
N PRO A 599 2.89 -11.71 -9.71
CA PRO A 599 3.14 -11.98 -11.11
C PRO A 599 4.03 -10.96 -11.83
N LEU A 600 3.97 -9.69 -11.43
CA LEU A 600 4.80 -8.63 -12.01
C LEU A 600 6.17 -8.49 -11.34
N GLY A 601 6.43 -9.22 -10.23
CA GLY A 601 7.64 -9.05 -9.44
C GLY A 601 7.80 -7.62 -8.93
N LYS A 602 6.68 -6.92 -8.67
CA LYS A 602 6.65 -5.50 -8.32
C LYS A 602 6.47 -5.30 -6.81
N CYS A 603 7.31 -4.48 -6.23
CA CYS A 603 7.09 -3.98 -4.88
C CYS A 603 6.07 -2.83 -4.96
N TYR A 604 4.87 -3.06 -4.44
CA TYR A 604 3.77 -2.10 -4.51
C TYR A 604 3.82 -1.02 -3.43
N MET A 605 4.82 -1.03 -2.58
CA MET A 605 5.06 0.01 -1.59
C MET A 605 6.20 0.93 -2.03
N THR A 606 5.95 2.23 -2.05
CA THR A 606 6.97 3.23 -2.39
C THR A 606 8.14 3.19 -1.42
N GLY A 607 9.35 3.48 -1.91
CA GLY A 607 10.57 3.50 -1.08
C GLY A 607 11.14 2.13 -0.72
N LEU A 608 10.47 1.03 -1.06
CA LEU A 608 10.89 -0.34 -0.75
C LEU A 608 11.09 -1.17 -2.03
N GLY A 609 11.98 -2.16 -1.96
CA GLY A 609 12.27 -3.09 -3.06
C GLY A 609 13.07 -2.47 -4.21
N PHE A 610 13.38 -3.28 -5.20
CA PHE A 610 14.15 -2.92 -6.41
C PHE A 610 13.25 -2.57 -7.58
N ASN A 611 12.24 -3.39 -7.87
CA ASN A 611 11.19 -3.10 -8.86
C ASN A 611 9.98 -2.48 -8.17
N ARG A 612 10.13 -1.23 -7.74
CA ARG A 612 9.13 -0.53 -6.91
C ARG A 612 8.22 0.39 -7.70
N VAL A 613 7.16 0.83 -7.05
CA VAL A 613 6.24 1.88 -7.53
C VAL A 613 6.92 3.24 -7.47
N HIS A 614 6.76 4.01 -8.54
CA HIS A 614 7.30 5.37 -8.69
C HIS A 614 6.22 6.44 -8.85
N ASN A 615 4.98 6.07 -9.19
CA ASN A 615 3.92 7.00 -9.57
C ASN A 615 2.62 6.77 -8.77
N PRO A 616 2.66 6.80 -7.42
CA PRO A 616 1.44 6.74 -6.64
C PRO A 616 0.56 7.97 -6.97
N HIS A 617 -0.75 7.80 -6.96
CA HIS A 617 -1.70 8.90 -7.09
C HIS A 617 -1.71 9.73 -5.80
N ASP A 618 -0.64 10.47 -5.60
CA ASP A 618 -0.37 11.29 -4.43
C ASP A 618 0.28 12.62 -4.83
N ARG A 619 -0.29 13.73 -4.36
CA ARG A 619 0.14 15.08 -4.75
C ARG A 619 1.53 15.45 -4.22
N GLU A 620 1.85 15.03 -2.98
CA GLU A 620 3.19 15.28 -2.41
C GLU A 620 4.26 14.48 -3.18
N SER A 621 3.98 13.22 -3.49
CA SER A 621 4.86 12.39 -4.32
C SER A 621 5.06 12.96 -5.73
N ALA A 622 4.00 13.50 -6.33
CA ALA A 622 4.11 14.18 -7.62
C ALA A 622 4.97 15.45 -7.53
N TYR A 623 4.92 16.17 -6.41
CA TYR A 623 5.77 17.32 -6.15
C TYR A 623 7.23 16.90 -5.93
N THR A 624 7.51 15.95 -5.03
CA THR A 624 8.87 15.53 -4.69
C THR A 624 9.60 14.95 -5.91
N LYS A 625 8.89 14.22 -6.77
CA LYS A 625 9.44 13.73 -8.06
C LYS A 625 9.89 14.88 -8.98
N ARG A 626 9.11 15.97 -9.08
CA ARG A 626 9.51 17.15 -9.88
C ARG A 626 10.76 17.85 -9.34
N GLN A 627 11.07 17.63 -8.04
CA GLN A 627 12.32 18.11 -7.43
C GLN A 627 13.50 17.15 -7.62
N GLY A 628 13.30 16.02 -8.34
CA GLY A 628 14.32 14.98 -8.52
C GLY A 628 14.44 14.02 -7.33
N TRP A 629 13.52 14.09 -6.36
CA TRP A 629 13.40 13.15 -5.25
C TRP A 629 12.42 12.02 -5.62
N GLY A 630 12.44 10.90 -4.97
CA GLY A 630 11.45 9.84 -5.19
C GLY A 630 10.06 10.23 -4.65
N PRO A 631 9.06 9.37 -4.85
CA PRO A 631 7.77 9.52 -4.17
C PRO A 631 7.95 9.37 -2.66
N ARG A 632 6.99 9.89 -1.88
CA ARG A 632 6.95 9.66 -0.43
C ARG A 632 7.04 8.16 -0.13
N PRO A 633 7.92 7.71 0.76
CA PRO A 633 8.05 6.29 1.09
C PRO A 633 6.88 5.80 1.95
N GLY A 634 6.56 4.50 1.82
CA GLY A 634 5.56 3.82 2.62
C GLY A 634 4.14 3.81 2.05
N ILE A 635 3.90 4.42 0.89
CA ILE A 635 2.60 4.35 0.23
C ILE A 635 2.43 2.98 -0.42
N LEU A 636 1.50 2.18 0.08
CA LEU A 636 1.04 0.96 -0.57
C LEU A 636 -0.10 1.32 -1.52
N VAL A 637 0.17 1.25 -2.83
CA VAL A 637 -0.85 1.52 -3.85
C VAL A 637 -1.84 0.36 -3.98
N PHE A 638 -3.03 0.63 -4.51
CA PHE A 638 -4.10 -0.37 -4.69
C PHE A 638 -3.67 -1.58 -5.53
N GLY A 639 -2.71 -1.40 -6.46
CA GLY A 639 -2.12 -2.50 -7.20
C GLY A 639 -3.01 -3.07 -8.31
N PRO A 640 -2.74 -4.31 -8.76
CA PRO A 640 -3.38 -4.89 -9.93
C PRO A 640 -4.86 -5.19 -9.74
N GLY A 641 -5.59 -5.23 -10.85
CA GLY A 641 -7.03 -5.51 -10.90
C GLY A 641 -7.87 -4.31 -11.33
N GLY A 642 -9.18 -4.37 -11.07
CA GLY A 642 -10.10 -3.27 -11.40
C GLY A 642 -10.15 -2.88 -12.88
N THR A 643 -10.57 -1.65 -13.15
CA THR A 643 -10.74 -1.05 -14.48
C THR A 643 -9.85 0.16 -14.72
N GLY A 644 -8.65 0.15 -14.17
CA GLY A 644 -7.68 1.23 -14.28
C GLY A 644 -7.40 1.65 -15.74
N ARG A 645 -6.95 2.88 -15.93
CA ARG A 645 -6.70 3.46 -17.24
C ARG A 645 -5.21 3.55 -17.51
N GLY A 646 -4.80 3.30 -18.75
CA GLY A 646 -3.43 3.44 -19.20
C GLY A 646 -3.19 2.67 -20.49
N VAL A 647 -2.11 2.97 -21.16
CA VAL A 647 -1.70 2.30 -22.40
C VAL A 647 -0.66 1.24 -22.11
N SER A 648 -0.85 0.04 -22.65
CA SER A 648 0.14 -1.04 -22.59
C SER A 648 0.06 -1.92 -23.82
N ILE A 649 1.13 -2.66 -24.06
CA ILE A 649 1.19 -3.72 -25.08
C ILE A 649 1.71 -4.99 -24.40
N PRO A 650 0.91 -6.08 -24.36
CA PRO A 650 -0.48 -6.16 -24.80
C PRO A 650 -1.41 -5.25 -23.99
N ALA A 651 -2.58 -4.95 -24.56
CA ALA A 651 -3.55 -4.08 -23.89
C ALA A 651 -3.92 -4.61 -22.50
N VAL A 652 -3.77 -3.79 -21.48
CA VAL A 652 -3.94 -4.17 -20.06
C VAL A 652 -5.31 -4.78 -19.76
N GLY A 653 -6.38 -4.33 -20.46
CA GLY A 653 -7.73 -4.87 -20.30
C GLY A 653 -7.86 -6.36 -20.66
N GLY A 654 -7.00 -6.86 -21.55
CA GLY A 654 -6.96 -8.28 -21.95
C GLY A 654 -6.09 -9.17 -21.08
N LEU A 655 -5.33 -8.59 -20.14
CA LEU A 655 -4.47 -9.35 -19.23
C LEU A 655 -5.27 -10.05 -18.12
N ALA A 656 -4.70 -11.10 -17.56
CA ALA A 656 -5.18 -11.68 -16.31
C ALA A 656 -5.16 -10.65 -15.17
N ARG A 657 -6.03 -10.81 -14.20
CA ARG A 657 -6.28 -9.77 -13.20
C ARG A 657 -5.03 -9.29 -12.46
N GLU A 658 -4.20 -10.20 -11.96
CA GLU A 658 -2.99 -9.84 -11.19
C GLU A 658 -1.85 -9.29 -12.07
N ARG A 659 -2.09 -9.12 -13.38
CA ARG A 659 -1.22 -8.43 -14.34
C ARG A 659 -1.77 -7.07 -14.80
N LYS A 660 -3.01 -6.73 -14.40
CA LYS A 660 -3.66 -5.45 -14.76
C LYS A 660 -3.15 -4.32 -13.87
N TYR A 661 -1.94 -3.87 -14.13
CA TYR A 661 -1.31 -2.77 -13.41
C TYR A 661 -0.40 -1.95 -14.33
N ILE A 662 -0.51 -0.65 -14.24
CA ILE A 662 0.41 0.32 -14.85
C ILE A 662 0.78 1.32 -13.78
N ASP A 663 2.08 1.55 -13.58
CA ASP A 663 2.62 2.52 -12.62
C ASP A 663 2.47 3.95 -13.15
N ASN A 664 1.26 4.48 -13.10
CA ASN A 664 0.90 5.78 -13.67
C ASN A 664 0.04 6.59 -12.69
N LEU A 665 0.46 7.82 -12.41
CA LEU A 665 -0.24 8.77 -11.56
C LEU A 665 -1.73 8.96 -11.93
N GLY A 666 -2.05 8.92 -13.23
CA GLY A 666 -3.43 9.07 -13.73
C GLY A 666 -4.30 7.83 -13.62
N SER A 667 -3.73 6.69 -13.23
CA SER A 667 -4.46 5.42 -13.08
C SER A 667 -4.93 5.23 -11.64
N ILE A 668 -5.92 6.02 -11.22
CA ILE A 668 -6.40 6.10 -9.82
C ILE A 668 -6.64 4.72 -9.23
N GLN A 669 -7.40 3.84 -9.90
CA GLN A 669 -7.74 2.51 -9.37
C GLN A 669 -6.54 1.58 -9.12
N TRP A 670 -5.35 1.88 -9.64
CA TRP A 670 -4.14 1.10 -9.44
C TRP A 670 -3.11 1.81 -8.58
N SER A 671 -3.01 3.13 -8.74
CA SER A 671 -1.92 3.94 -8.18
C SER A 671 -2.31 4.76 -6.96
N GLU A 672 -3.60 4.83 -6.64
CA GLU A 672 -4.09 5.46 -5.41
C GLU A 672 -3.91 4.52 -4.20
N PHE A 673 -4.19 5.03 -3.03
CA PHE A 673 -4.17 4.38 -1.74
C PHE A 673 -5.23 5.02 -0.84
N THR A 674 -5.52 4.42 0.30
CA THR A 674 -6.28 5.07 1.37
C THR A 674 -5.59 4.89 2.71
N VAL A 675 -5.71 5.88 3.58
CA VAL A 675 -5.09 5.84 4.90
C VAL A 675 -5.63 4.69 5.75
N TYR A 676 -6.94 4.45 5.71
CA TYR A 676 -7.62 3.48 6.58
C TYR A 676 -7.49 2.01 6.12
N GLN A 677 -7.11 1.75 4.87
CA GLN A 677 -6.90 0.39 4.34
C GLN A 677 -5.45 0.14 3.96
N SER A 678 -4.96 0.86 2.94
CA SER A 678 -3.67 0.57 2.33
C SER A 678 -2.48 0.98 3.20
N LEU A 679 -2.63 1.98 4.09
CA LEU A 679 -1.55 2.41 4.98
C LEU A 679 -1.72 1.85 6.39
N CYS A 680 -2.92 1.88 6.94
CA CYS A 680 -3.20 1.49 8.33
C CYS A 680 -2.77 0.05 8.64
N PHE A 681 -3.28 -0.93 7.90
CA PHE A 681 -3.02 -2.35 8.21
C PHE A 681 -1.56 -2.76 7.95
N PRO A 682 -0.87 -2.34 6.88
CA PRO A 682 0.58 -2.54 6.77
C PRO A 682 1.36 -1.91 7.93
N SER A 683 0.95 -0.73 8.41
CA SER A 683 1.56 -0.06 9.57
C SER A 683 1.35 -0.81 10.88
N ALA A 684 0.31 -1.63 10.98
CA ALA A 684 0.05 -2.52 12.10
C ALA A 684 0.79 -3.87 11.98
N VAL A 685 0.83 -4.45 10.77
CA VAL A 685 1.33 -5.82 10.53
C VAL A 685 2.85 -5.87 10.42
N TYR A 686 3.47 -5.00 9.62
CA TYR A 686 4.92 -5.06 9.38
C TYR A 686 5.79 -4.84 10.63
N PRO A 687 5.46 -3.94 11.57
CA PRO A 687 6.24 -3.84 12.80
C PRO A 687 6.28 -5.16 13.59
N VAL A 688 5.18 -5.91 13.60
CA VAL A 688 5.13 -7.22 14.27
C VAL A 688 5.93 -8.27 13.49
N LEU A 689 5.80 -8.32 12.16
CA LEU A 689 6.59 -9.22 11.30
C LEU A 689 8.10 -8.90 11.41
N GLY A 690 8.47 -7.65 11.67
CA GLY A 690 9.82 -7.17 11.96
C GLY A 690 10.29 -7.41 13.39
N GLN A 691 9.46 -8.06 14.21
CA GLN A 691 9.77 -8.39 15.61
C GLN A 691 9.98 -7.16 16.51
N GLY A 692 9.33 -6.05 16.18
CA GLY A 692 9.49 -4.80 16.93
C GLY A 692 10.91 -4.23 16.89
N GLY A 693 11.20 -3.31 17.81
CA GLY A 693 12.50 -2.66 17.95
C GLY A 693 12.73 -1.51 16.97
N LYS A 694 13.74 -0.70 17.24
CA LYS A 694 14.14 0.43 16.40
C LYS A 694 14.80 -0.07 15.11
N TYR A 695 14.53 0.64 14.02
CA TYR A 695 15.27 0.49 12.79
C TYR A 695 16.45 1.45 12.76
N ASP A 696 17.61 0.97 12.32
CA ASP A 696 18.82 1.76 12.15
C ASP A 696 19.09 1.98 10.66
N ASP A 697 18.69 3.14 10.16
CA ASP A 697 18.84 3.51 8.74
C ASP A 697 20.31 3.79 8.36
N ALA A 698 21.21 4.02 9.32
CA ALA A 698 22.65 4.15 9.05
C ALA A 698 23.29 2.82 8.61
N HIS A 699 22.68 1.69 8.96
CA HIS A 699 23.12 0.35 8.63
C HIS A 699 22.16 -0.40 7.71
N ASP A 700 21.33 0.33 6.92
CA ASP A 700 20.38 -0.29 5.98
C ASP A 700 21.13 -1.19 4.97
N PRO A 701 20.90 -2.53 5.01
CA PRO A 701 21.59 -3.48 4.13
C PRO A 701 21.18 -3.34 2.65
N PHE A 702 20.10 -2.64 2.40
CA PHE A 702 19.61 -2.29 1.06
C PHE A 702 19.73 -0.80 0.78
N SER A 703 20.70 -0.10 1.41
CA SER A 703 20.86 1.34 1.24
C SER A 703 20.68 1.71 -0.24
N MET A 704 19.49 2.15 -0.57
CA MET A 704 19.14 2.59 -1.92
C MET A 704 19.52 4.05 -1.99
N PRO A 705 20.29 4.48 -2.98
CA PRO A 705 20.47 5.90 -3.21
C PRO A 705 19.08 6.51 -3.38
N GLN A 706 18.78 7.51 -2.56
CA GLN A 706 17.51 8.27 -2.63
C GLN A 706 17.49 9.21 -3.85
N LYS A 707 18.18 8.85 -4.94
CA LYS A 707 18.25 9.62 -6.17
C LYS A 707 17.56 8.91 -7.32
#